data_e96c25b60d007b2ae0ef6e63f122bbf9
#
_entry.id   e96c25b60d007b2ae0ef6e63f122bbf9
#
_cell.length_a   1.000
_cell.length_b   1.000
_cell.length_c   1.000
_cell.angle_alpha   90.00
_cell.angle_beta   90.00
_cell.angle_gamma   90.00
#
_symmetry.space_group_name_H-M   'P 1'
#
loop_
_entity.id
_entity.type
_entity.pdbx_description
1 polymer ?
#
loop_
_entity_poly.entity_id
_entity_poly.type
_entity_poly.pdbx_seq_one_letter_code
_entity_poly.pdbx_strand_id
1 'polypeptide(L)'
;YEIIAVFNSGNKAALTDEQKKEITKTINALQNEKEQLGIKEVVSHLDNKDLEKQLVSKDNTTILTQISIDKKHGEISRVSNNLHEKVQTKGVKTYLTGSDLIAGDFLKSSQEGVKKTEVISIIFILVVLILVFRSPVVPIVSLLTVGVSYLVSMGIIAQLVDQFNFPFSNFTQVFVVVVLFGVGTDYNILLYTRFKEELSKQENAFWATKETFKSAGKTVLYSGIAVLIGFASLALANFKLYQSTSAVAIGVLVLLLVLTTLNPFFMVLLGKGMFYPVKTFKGHEDSRLWGFFAKNSVARPFVALIIVFVISIPFILKYSNTLNYNDLFEVDNKYESKMGINVIEDHFPPGFSSPSTLVIQSDKKLDEGTSLQILDELTDKILKVKGVSEVYAPTRPTGEKIKELYLNKQAGELNTGLGDADGGIKEINDGLTDAKNKMGSNDSNSLANVQKLIDGTNEAKNGVAALGTALHQLSNGINDGAQGAQQIESGLASVNENINVLSNATSQLHAGYAQLEKGLSSYDQYFGSISQAIDGAKKGYEQIEMLMTNFVQTKPELANDSNIQQTIGIAKEAQKQLNVLSKELNQLATQHKAAMSSFKEANQSLLKVDNGLKEMNNGINKLQKGAADLKNGLNEGSAGSKQIANKSAELQSGLTKINDGQGQLLTGLKDLQEKMGQLQSGLSKSTEGLGKVSNGLHDAQKYLGELNESKSSEKFYIPKEVLEGEDFQKALNTYMSQDRKIAKMTIILDVNPYSKEAMPIIQEINKTIEGTVKGTELKDAKTAIGGTTARNVDLKEVTGQDFLRTATIMLFGIAIVLMVITRSLLNTIYIIGSLLLAYFASLGISEQISAHVLHVESLSWNVPFFSFIMIVALGVDYSIFVMMRYNEVEGDSVTKIITASRHIGGVVLSAALILVGTFAALIPSGVLTLIQVASVVGVALLLLALIVMPILLPALMGLTSKLKSYKEKIINTK
;
A
#
# COMPACT_ATOMS: atom_id res chain seq x y z
N TYR A 1 7.11 8.79 8.54
CA TYR A 1 6.29 8.50 7.35
C TYR A 1 7.15 8.64 6.11
N GLU A 2 7.04 7.65 5.24
CA GLU A 2 7.68 7.66 3.93
C GLU A 2 6.63 8.00 2.87
N ILE A 3 6.81 9.14 2.22
CA ILE A 3 5.87 9.69 1.23
C ILE A 3 6.61 9.91 -0.08
N ILE A 4 5.95 9.64 -1.18
CA ILE A 4 6.47 9.90 -2.53
C ILE A 4 5.58 10.95 -3.20
N ALA A 5 6.16 12.07 -3.56
CA ALA A 5 5.52 13.03 -4.45
C ALA A 5 5.78 12.62 -5.90
N VAL A 6 4.73 12.46 -6.67
CA VAL A 6 4.74 12.04 -8.08
C VAL A 6 4.37 13.22 -8.94
N PHE A 7 5.27 13.67 -9.77
CA PHE A 7 5.07 14.76 -10.71
C PHE A 7 4.98 14.21 -12.12
N ASN A 8 3.79 14.20 -12.69
CA ASN A 8 3.54 13.65 -14.03
C ASN A 8 3.10 14.74 -15.02
N SER A 9 3.49 14.63 -16.26
CA SER A 9 3.18 15.61 -17.31
C SER A 9 1.68 15.80 -17.55
N GLY A 10 0.86 14.84 -17.13
CA GLY A 10 -0.59 14.84 -17.33
C GLY A 10 -1.04 14.42 -18.73
N ASN A 11 -0.11 14.16 -19.60
CA ASN A 11 -0.28 13.61 -20.94
C ASN A 11 0.83 12.57 -21.20
N LYS A 12 0.77 11.85 -22.29
CA LYS A 12 1.79 10.83 -22.62
C LYS A 12 3.09 11.43 -23.20
N ALA A 13 3.28 12.74 -23.15
CA ALA A 13 4.47 13.42 -23.64
C ALA A 13 5.46 13.65 -22.50
N ALA A 14 6.75 13.74 -22.82
CA ALA A 14 7.78 14.10 -21.85
C ALA A 14 7.50 15.46 -21.19
N LEU A 15 7.92 15.61 -19.95
CA LEU A 15 7.85 16.87 -19.21
C LEU A 15 8.60 17.98 -19.94
N THR A 16 7.93 19.10 -20.15
CA THR A 16 8.53 20.28 -20.75
C THR A 16 9.52 20.94 -19.80
N ASP A 17 10.45 21.74 -20.32
CA ASP A 17 11.40 22.47 -19.48
C ASP A 17 10.70 23.41 -18.49
N GLU A 18 9.54 23.94 -18.86
CA GLU A 18 8.73 24.78 -18.00
C GLU A 18 8.13 23.96 -16.83
N GLN A 19 7.62 22.76 -17.11
CA GLN A 19 7.13 21.83 -16.08
C GLN A 19 8.27 21.38 -15.15
N LYS A 20 9.44 21.06 -15.67
CA LYS A 20 10.63 20.71 -14.87
C LYS A 20 11.06 21.85 -13.95
N LYS A 21 11.02 23.10 -14.43
CA LYS A 21 11.31 24.27 -13.60
C LYS A 21 10.29 24.44 -12.47
N GLU A 22 9.02 24.24 -12.75
CA GLU A 22 7.98 24.31 -11.71
C GLU A 22 8.15 23.20 -10.67
N ILE A 23 8.50 21.97 -11.08
CA ILE A 23 8.82 20.86 -10.19
C ILE A 23 10.02 21.21 -9.30
N THR A 24 11.08 21.76 -9.90
CA THR A 24 12.28 22.20 -9.16
C THR A 24 11.95 23.25 -8.10
N LYS A 25 11.07 24.20 -8.39
CA LYS A 25 10.61 25.17 -7.39
C LYS A 25 9.88 24.51 -6.23
N THR A 26 8.99 23.57 -6.54
CA THR A 26 8.23 22.83 -5.51
C THR A 26 9.17 22.07 -4.60
N ILE A 27 10.15 21.36 -5.17
CA ILE A 27 11.14 20.58 -4.39
C ILE A 27 11.98 21.51 -3.50
N ASN A 28 12.46 22.64 -4.04
CA ASN A 28 13.23 23.61 -3.26
C ASN A 28 12.39 24.25 -2.13
N ALA A 29 11.10 24.46 -2.37
CA ALA A 29 10.17 24.90 -1.33
C ALA A 29 10.08 23.89 -0.19
N LEU A 30 9.93 22.61 -0.50
CA LEU A 30 9.91 21.54 0.49
C LEU A 30 11.23 21.47 1.29
N GLN A 31 12.36 21.64 0.61
CA GLN A 31 13.67 21.66 1.27
C GLN A 31 13.85 22.86 2.20
N ASN A 32 13.32 24.03 1.85
CA ASN A 32 13.43 25.24 2.66
C ASN A 32 12.47 25.24 3.86
N GLU A 33 11.34 24.58 3.76
CA GLU A 33 10.32 24.51 4.81
C GLU A 33 10.40 23.18 5.63
N LYS A 34 11.52 22.47 5.58
CA LYS A 34 11.70 21.16 6.25
C LYS A 34 11.26 21.17 7.72
N GLU A 35 11.74 22.12 8.49
CA GLU A 35 11.46 22.21 9.94
C GLU A 35 9.97 22.45 10.20
N GLN A 36 9.35 23.33 9.44
CA GLN A 36 7.94 23.69 9.59
C GLN A 36 7.01 22.54 9.24
N LEU A 37 7.39 21.71 8.25
CA LEU A 37 6.63 20.57 7.77
C LEU A 37 6.97 19.26 8.49
N GLY A 38 7.96 19.28 9.39
CA GLY A 38 8.46 18.08 10.07
C GLY A 38 9.18 17.10 9.15
N ILE A 39 9.69 17.58 8.03
CA ILE A 39 10.41 16.81 7.05
C ILE A 39 11.83 16.53 7.58
N LYS A 40 12.17 15.26 7.69
CA LYS A 40 13.54 14.81 8.01
C LYS A 40 14.44 14.89 6.79
N GLU A 41 13.95 14.36 5.68
CA GLU A 41 14.72 14.24 4.45
C GLU A 41 13.82 14.42 3.23
N VAL A 42 14.37 15.08 2.21
CA VAL A 42 13.80 15.13 0.85
C VAL A 42 14.88 14.61 -0.08
N VAL A 43 14.61 13.53 -0.77
CA VAL A 43 15.48 12.95 -1.78
C VAL A 43 14.86 13.20 -3.15
N SER A 44 15.59 13.89 -4.00
CA SER A 44 15.11 14.36 -5.31
C SER A 44 16.13 14.14 -6.42
N HIS A 45 15.66 14.23 -7.66
CA HIS A 45 16.50 14.19 -8.86
C HIS A 45 17.50 15.37 -8.94
N LEU A 46 17.36 16.38 -8.09
CA LEU A 46 18.24 17.57 -8.04
C LEU A 46 19.50 17.33 -7.21
N ASP A 47 19.51 16.29 -6.37
CA ASP A 47 20.58 16.10 -5.40
C ASP A 47 21.86 15.59 -6.06
N ASN A 48 21.75 14.73 -7.07
CA ASN A 48 22.88 14.28 -7.90
C ASN A 48 22.38 13.63 -9.20
N LYS A 49 23.27 13.45 -10.17
CA LYS A 49 22.96 12.80 -11.48
C LYS A 49 22.50 11.34 -11.36
N ASP A 50 22.87 10.67 -10.30
CA ASP A 50 22.54 9.27 -10.11
C ASP A 50 21.11 9.13 -9.60
N LEU A 51 20.69 9.99 -8.68
CA LEU A 51 19.30 10.11 -8.26
C LEU A 51 18.40 10.63 -9.39
N GLU A 52 18.91 11.47 -10.28
CA GLU A 52 18.19 11.88 -11.48
C GLU A 52 17.80 10.66 -12.32
N LYS A 53 18.73 9.72 -12.56
CA LYS A 53 18.47 8.48 -13.33
C LYS A 53 17.44 7.57 -12.64
N GLN A 54 17.40 7.57 -11.30
CA GLN A 54 16.48 6.75 -10.51
C GLN A 54 15.09 7.36 -10.43
N LEU A 55 15.02 8.67 -10.21
CA LEU A 55 13.77 9.35 -9.86
C LEU A 55 13.06 9.99 -11.06
N VAL A 56 13.67 9.96 -12.24
CA VAL A 56 13.05 10.37 -13.50
C VAL A 56 12.73 9.13 -14.32
N SER A 57 11.49 9.01 -14.78
CA SER A 57 11.07 7.89 -15.62
C SER A 57 11.83 7.85 -16.96
N LYS A 58 12.05 6.66 -17.49
CA LYS A 58 12.79 6.46 -18.77
C LYS A 58 12.15 7.22 -19.95
N ASP A 59 10.86 7.42 -19.92
CA ASP A 59 10.10 8.19 -20.91
C ASP A 59 10.06 9.70 -20.64
N ASN A 60 10.71 10.15 -19.53
CA ASN A 60 10.74 11.54 -19.08
C ASN A 60 9.37 12.17 -18.83
N THR A 61 8.34 11.37 -18.59
CA THR A 61 6.97 11.86 -18.31
C THR A 61 6.73 12.11 -16.83
N THR A 62 7.53 11.48 -15.95
CA THR A 62 7.28 11.46 -14.51
C THR A 62 8.57 11.65 -13.73
N ILE A 63 8.49 12.46 -12.68
CA ILE A 63 9.57 12.67 -11.70
C ILE A 63 9.03 12.32 -10.32
N LEU A 64 9.83 11.58 -9.55
CA LEU A 64 9.55 11.21 -8.17
C LEU A 64 10.40 12.03 -7.20
N THR A 65 9.83 12.31 -6.03
CA THR A 65 10.57 12.89 -4.89
C THR A 65 10.17 12.14 -3.63
N GLN A 66 11.13 11.59 -2.92
CA GLN A 66 10.90 10.88 -1.67
C GLN A 66 10.99 11.88 -0.50
N ILE A 67 10.03 11.80 0.41
CA ILE A 67 9.89 12.72 1.55
C ILE A 67 9.72 11.89 2.81
N SER A 68 10.68 11.95 3.71
CA SER A 68 10.61 11.35 5.04
C SER A 68 10.15 12.36 6.07
N ILE A 69 9.09 12.05 6.83
CA ILE A 69 8.50 12.96 7.82
C ILE A 69 8.48 12.30 9.20
N ASP A 70 8.78 13.06 10.25
CA ASP A 70 8.69 12.56 11.63
C ASP A 70 7.22 12.37 12.04
N LYS A 71 6.88 11.17 12.52
CA LYS A 71 5.54 10.84 13.03
C LYS A 71 5.07 11.72 14.21
N LYS A 72 6.01 12.39 14.89
CA LYS A 72 5.69 13.35 15.96
C LYS A 72 4.94 14.58 15.48
N HIS A 73 4.96 14.88 14.18
CA HIS A 73 4.24 16.04 13.61
C HIS A 73 2.75 15.82 13.41
N GLY A 74 2.23 14.62 13.71
CA GLY A 74 0.81 14.31 13.72
C GLY A 74 0.43 13.08 12.92
N GLU A 75 -0.86 12.84 12.82
CA GLU A 75 -1.41 11.74 12.05
C GLU A 75 -1.16 11.93 10.54
N ILE A 76 -1.02 10.81 9.82
CA ILE A 76 -0.72 10.79 8.39
C ILE A 76 -1.72 11.60 7.56
N SER A 77 -2.99 11.62 7.92
CA SER A 77 -4.04 12.38 7.23
C SER A 77 -3.81 13.89 7.30
N ARG A 78 -3.36 14.38 8.47
CA ARG A 78 -3.03 15.80 8.67
C ARG A 78 -1.75 16.17 7.93
N VAL A 79 -0.74 15.30 8.04
CA VAL A 79 0.54 15.47 7.35
C VAL A 79 0.32 15.51 5.84
N SER A 80 -0.47 14.56 5.31
CA SER A 80 -0.82 14.51 3.89
C SER A 80 -1.50 15.78 3.40
N ASN A 81 -2.50 16.29 4.13
CA ASN A 81 -3.20 17.50 3.75
C ASN A 81 -2.27 18.72 3.70
N ASN A 82 -1.39 18.85 4.70
CA ASN A 82 -0.40 19.94 4.74
C ASN A 82 0.59 19.83 3.57
N LEU A 83 1.02 18.62 3.26
CA LEU A 83 1.97 18.37 2.19
C LEU A 83 1.33 18.52 0.81
N HIS A 84 0.09 18.06 0.64
CA HIS A 84 -0.67 18.18 -0.60
C HIS A 84 -0.71 19.62 -1.09
N GLU A 85 -0.97 20.54 -0.17
CA GLU A 85 -0.96 21.95 -0.50
C GLU A 85 0.40 22.46 -1.00
N LYS A 86 1.50 21.90 -0.52
CA LYS A 86 2.86 22.33 -0.84
C LYS A 86 3.44 21.69 -2.09
N VAL A 87 3.00 20.49 -2.45
CA VAL A 87 3.49 19.78 -3.62
C VAL A 87 2.74 20.11 -4.91
N GLN A 88 1.58 20.76 -4.83
CA GLN A 88 0.83 21.14 -6.03
C GLN A 88 1.66 22.03 -6.95
N THR A 89 1.92 21.53 -8.15
CA THR A 89 2.82 22.15 -9.11
C THR A 89 2.04 22.61 -10.35
N LYS A 90 2.24 23.86 -10.76
CA LYS A 90 1.49 24.44 -11.87
C LYS A 90 1.79 23.74 -13.20
N GLY A 91 0.75 23.32 -13.89
CA GLY A 91 0.88 22.65 -15.19
C GLY A 91 1.41 21.22 -15.13
N VAL A 92 1.50 20.63 -13.95
CA VAL A 92 1.94 19.25 -13.68
C VAL A 92 0.85 18.57 -12.88
N LYS A 93 0.53 17.33 -13.21
CA LYS A 93 -0.31 16.49 -12.35
C LYS A 93 0.54 15.98 -11.20
N THR A 94 0.17 16.35 -10.02
CA THR A 94 0.91 16.00 -8.82
C THR A 94 0.09 15.08 -7.95
N TYR A 95 0.71 14.01 -7.45
CA TYR A 95 0.09 13.06 -6.54
C TYR A 95 1.03 12.80 -5.37
N LEU A 96 0.43 12.62 -4.19
CA LEU A 96 1.13 12.09 -3.02
C LEU A 96 0.79 10.63 -2.85
N THR A 97 1.80 9.79 -2.70
CA THR A 97 1.64 8.36 -2.50
C THR A 97 2.70 7.81 -1.54
N GLY A 98 2.71 6.51 -1.34
CA GLY A 98 3.58 5.79 -0.42
C GLY A 98 2.80 4.88 0.51
N SER A 99 3.46 3.91 1.11
CA SER A 99 2.82 2.88 1.92
C SER A 99 2.03 3.44 3.12
N ASP A 100 2.57 4.48 3.78
CA ASP A 100 1.89 5.12 4.92
C ASP A 100 0.62 5.87 4.48
N LEU A 101 0.65 6.53 3.32
CA LEU A 101 -0.53 7.22 2.77
C LEU A 101 -1.61 6.25 2.33
N ILE A 102 -1.22 5.15 1.68
CA ILE A 102 -2.16 4.10 1.29
C ILE A 102 -2.83 3.49 2.52
N ALA A 103 -2.06 3.22 3.57
CA ALA A 103 -2.61 2.74 4.83
C ALA A 103 -3.57 3.76 5.47
N GLY A 104 -3.25 5.05 5.41
CA GLY A 104 -4.12 6.15 5.85
C GLY A 104 -5.42 6.24 5.06
N ASP A 105 -5.34 6.15 3.73
CA ASP A 105 -6.50 6.19 2.84
C ASP A 105 -7.36 4.92 2.95
N PHE A 106 -6.75 3.76 3.18
CA PHE A 106 -7.48 2.54 3.53
C PHE A 106 -8.29 2.73 4.82
N LEU A 107 -7.68 3.32 5.85
CA LEU A 107 -8.35 3.64 7.11
C LEU A 107 -9.57 4.53 6.88
N LYS A 108 -9.39 5.61 6.13
CA LYS A 108 -10.44 6.58 5.78
C LYS A 108 -11.54 5.94 4.93
N SER A 109 -11.17 5.19 3.89
CA SER A 109 -12.11 4.45 3.05
C SER A 109 -12.95 3.47 3.86
N SER A 110 -12.28 2.74 4.77
CA SER A 110 -12.93 1.80 5.68
C SER A 110 -13.94 2.50 6.59
N GLN A 111 -13.58 3.65 7.20
CA GLN A 111 -14.48 4.43 8.06
C GLN A 111 -15.69 4.99 7.30
N GLU A 112 -15.47 5.52 6.09
CA GLU A 112 -16.55 5.98 5.21
C GLU A 112 -17.48 4.83 4.81
N GLY A 113 -16.89 3.67 4.50
CA GLY A 113 -17.62 2.44 4.17
C GLY A 113 -18.49 1.96 5.34
N VAL A 114 -17.95 1.97 6.56
CA VAL A 114 -18.70 1.59 7.78
C VAL A 114 -19.94 2.45 7.97
N LYS A 115 -19.80 3.79 7.87
CA LYS A 115 -20.92 4.72 8.04
C LYS A 115 -22.04 4.45 7.02
N LYS A 116 -21.69 4.20 5.76
CA LYS A 116 -22.68 3.84 4.73
C LYS A 116 -23.38 2.52 5.06
N THR A 117 -22.59 1.53 5.48
CA THR A 117 -23.09 0.19 5.84
C THR A 117 -24.06 0.24 7.01
N GLU A 118 -23.77 1.01 8.07
CA GLU A 118 -24.64 1.15 9.24
C GLU A 118 -26.06 1.62 8.82
N VAL A 119 -26.14 2.67 8.02
CA VAL A 119 -27.42 3.22 7.56
C VAL A 119 -28.19 2.22 6.70
N ILE A 120 -27.50 1.57 5.74
CA ILE A 120 -28.13 0.60 4.85
C ILE A 120 -28.63 -0.62 5.64
N SER A 121 -27.82 -1.12 6.60
CA SER A 121 -28.19 -2.25 7.45
C SER A 121 -29.45 -1.95 8.27
N ILE A 122 -29.54 -0.80 8.91
CA ILE A 122 -30.70 -0.40 9.71
C ILE A 122 -31.96 -0.34 8.85
N ILE A 123 -31.88 0.29 7.66
CA ILE A 123 -33.02 0.38 6.73
C ILE A 123 -33.42 -1.01 6.25
N PHE A 124 -32.49 -1.85 5.87
CA PHE A 124 -32.74 -3.21 5.42
C PHE A 124 -33.42 -4.06 6.50
N ILE A 125 -32.86 -4.07 7.70
CA ILE A 125 -33.42 -4.81 8.83
C ILE A 125 -34.85 -4.34 9.16
N LEU A 126 -35.08 -3.02 9.16
CA LEU A 126 -36.39 -2.44 9.38
C LEU A 126 -37.40 -2.95 8.35
N VAL A 127 -37.07 -2.91 7.06
CA VAL A 127 -37.91 -3.38 5.96
C VAL A 127 -38.21 -4.88 6.11
N VAL A 128 -37.18 -5.70 6.34
CA VAL A 128 -37.36 -7.15 6.42
C VAL A 128 -38.17 -7.54 7.66
N LEU A 129 -37.91 -6.92 8.80
CA LEU A 129 -38.70 -7.18 10.00
C LEU A 129 -40.17 -6.75 9.84
N ILE A 130 -40.45 -5.65 9.14
CA ILE A 130 -41.83 -5.27 8.79
C ILE A 130 -42.51 -6.34 7.93
N LEU A 131 -41.80 -6.88 6.95
CA LEU A 131 -42.33 -7.94 6.08
C LEU A 131 -42.58 -9.25 6.85
N VAL A 132 -41.66 -9.65 7.72
CA VAL A 132 -41.73 -10.89 8.51
C VAL A 132 -42.87 -10.83 9.54
N PHE A 133 -42.91 -9.74 10.33
CA PHE A 133 -43.91 -9.61 11.40
C PHE A 133 -45.19 -8.94 10.98
N ARG A 134 -45.21 -8.28 9.83
CA ARG A 134 -46.32 -7.45 9.34
C ARG A 134 -46.74 -6.39 10.37
N SER A 135 -45.78 -5.87 11.09
CA SER A 135 -45.95 -4.87 12.15
C SER A 135 -44.83 -3.84 12.07
N PRO A 136 -45.11 -2.54 12.22
CA PRO A 136 -44.08 -1.53 12.35
C PRO A 136 -43.48 -1.45 13.77
N VAL A 137 -44.14 -1.98 14.78
CA VAL A 137 -43.74 -1.89 16.20
C VAL A 137 -42.57 -2.86 16.50
N VAL A 138 -42.69 -4.09 16.03
CA VAL A 138 -41.64 -5.11 16.24
C VAL A 138 -40.26 -4.64 15.78
N PRO A 139 -40.08 -4.10 14.56
CA PRO A 139 -38.80 -3.57 14.11
C PRO A 139 -38.23 -2.48 14.99
N ILE A 140 -39.07 -1.55 15.44
CA ILE A 140 -38.64 -0.44 16.31
C ILE A 140 -38.12 -1.00 17.64
N VAL A 141 -38.83 -1.92 18.27
CA VAL A 141 -38.40 -2.54 19.53
C VAL A 141 -37.12 -3.36 19.30
N SER A 142 -37.06 -4.12 18.22
CA SER A 142 -35.88 -4.92 17.88
C SER A 142 -34.63 -4.04 17.64
N LEU A 143 -34.78 -2.98 16.84
CA LEU A 143 -33.66 -2.06 16.57
C LEU A 143 -33.25 -1.28 17.82
N LEU A 144 -34.21 -0.92 18.69
CA LEU A 144 -33.91 -0.24 19.96
C LEU A 144 -33.12 -1.17 20.89
N THR A 145 -33.52 -2.43 21.03
CA THR A 145 -32.80 -3.38 21.91
C THR A 145 -31.41 -3.68 21.37
N VAL A 146 -31.24 -3.86 20.07
CA VAL A 146 -29.93 -4.07 19.44
C VAL A 146 -29.09 -2.80 19.50
N GLY A 147 -29.70 -1.63 19.26
CA GLY A 147 -29.01 -0.34 19.33
C GLY A 147 -28.47 -0.05 20.73
N VAL A 148 -29.27 -0.32 21.79
CA VAL A 148 -28.80 -0.21 23.19
C VAL A 148 -27.64 -1.17 23.43
N SER A 149 -27.75 -2.41 22.95
CA SER A 149 -26.66 -3.39 23.07
C SER A 149 -25.38 -2.91 22.40
N TYR A 150 -25.49 -2.35 21.20
CA TYR A 150 -24.35 -1.80 20.46
C TYR A 150 -23.69 -0.63 21.19
N LEU A 151 -24.47 0.37 21.62
CA LEU A 151 -23.94 1.55 22.31
C LEU A 151 -23.23 1.18 23.63
N VAL A 152 -23.85 0.30 24.43
CA VAL A 152 -23.24 -0.16 25.67
C VAL A 152 -21.96 -0.96 25.40
N SER A 153 -21.99 -1.84 24.40
CA SER A 153 -20.82 -2.64 24.02
C SER A 153 -19.66 -1.77 23.56
N MET A 154 -19.92 -0.79 22.70
CA MET A 154 -18.90 0.14 22.23
C MET A 154 -18.33 0.99 23.37
N GLY A 155 -19.16 1.39 24.34
CA GLY A 155 -18.70 2.08 25.53
C GLY A 155 -17.77 1.22 26.39
N ILE A 156 -18.09 -0.06 26.59
CA ILE A 156 -17.23 -1.00 27.31
C ILE A 156 -15.93 -1.24 26.53
N ILE A 157 -16.00 -1.47 25.23
CA ILE A 157 -14.84 -1.70 24.37
C ILE A 157 -13.93 -0.47 24.41
N ALA A 158 -14.46 0.74 24.32
CA ALA A 158 -13.68 1.97 24.38
C ALA A 158 -12.89 2.10 25.68
N GLN A 159 -13.53 1.76 26.83
CA GLN A 159 -12.83 1.74 28.12
C GLN A 159 -11.74 0.66 28.20
N LEU A 160 -11.99 -0.52 27.61
CA LEU A 160 -10.97 -1.57 27.57
C LEU A 160 -9.78 -1.20 26.67
N VAL A 161 -10.02 -0.49 25.59
CA VAL A 161 -8.96 0.06 24.73
C VAL A 161 -8.13 1.08 25.49
N ASP A 162 -8.77 2.02 26.17
CA ASP A 162 -8.12 3.13 26.88
C ASP A 162 -7.33 2.63 28.12
N GLN A 163 -7.94 1.77 28.96
CA GLN A 163 -7.36 1.37 30.23
C GLN A 163 -6.50 0.12 30.18
N PHE A 164 -6.78 -0.81 29.26
CA PHE A 164 -6.14 -2.13 29.21
C PHE A 164 -5.40 -2.38 27.89
N ASN A 165 -5.26 -1.37 27.02
CA ASN A 165 -4.66 -1.51 25.71
C ASN A 165 -5.26 -2.68 24.90
N PHE A 166 -6.59 -2.89 25.05
CA PHE A 166 -7.28 -3.92 24.30
C PHE A 166 -7.14 -3.68 22.79
N PRO A 167 -6.76 -4.68 22.00
CA PRO A 167 -6.54 -4.47 20.57
C PRO A 167 -7.85 -4.07 19.88
N PHE A 168 -7.77 -2.99 19.11
CA PHE A 168 -8.90 -2.47 18.34
C PHE A 168 -8.49 -2.22 16.91
N SER A 169 -9.37 -2.51 15.97
CA SER A 169 -9.16 -2.31 14.55
C SER A 169 -10.45 -1.81 13.89
N ASN A 170 -10.36 -1.30 12.66
CA ASN A 170 -11.55 -0.91 11.90
C ASN A 170 -12.52 -2.06 11.71
N PHE A 171 -12.01 -3.27 11.52
CA PHE A 171 -12.84 -4.48 11.41
C PHE A 171 -13.60 -4.79 12.70
N THR A 172 -13.05 -4.42 13.87
CA THR A 172 -13.72 -4.62 15.17
C THR A 172 -15.08 -3.95 15.19
N GLN A 173 -15.12 -2.65 14.85
CA GLN A 173 -16.39 -1.90 14.81
C GLN A 173 -17.38 -2.51 13.81
N VAL A 174 -16.92 -2.80 12.59
CA VAL A 174 -17.74 -3.40 11.54
C VAL A 174 -18.38 -4.71 12.02
N PHE A 175 -17.56 -5.60 12.56
CA PHE A 175 -18.06 -6.91 12.99
C PHE A 175 -18.95 -6.83 14.21
N VAL A 176 -18.67 -5.95 15.17
CA VAL A 176 -19.57 -5.69 16.29
C VAL A 176 -20.94 -5.24 15.78
N VAL A 177 -21.00 -4.28 14.85
CA VAL A 177 -22.24 -3.83 14.24
C VAL A 177 -22.97 -4.98 13.55
N VAL A 178 -22.31 -5.62 12.57
CA VAL A 178 -22.95 -6.64 11.73
C VAL A 178 -23.41 -7.84 12.56
N VAL A 179 -22.60 -8.30 13.50
CA VAL A 179 -22.96 -9.46 14.34
C VAL A 179 -24.07 -9.09 15.31
N LEU A 180 -23.99 -7.95 16.02
CA LEU A 180 -25.05 -7.55 16.95
C LEU A 180 -26.38 -7.32 16.26
N PHE A 181 -26.37 -6.61 15.11
CA PHE A 181 -27.60 -6.39 14.36
C PHE A 181 -28.13 -7.68 13.73
N GLY A 182 -27.25 -8.53 13.20
CA GLY A 182 -27.63 -9.82 12.63
C GLY A 182 -28.17 -10.78 13.68
N VAL A 183 -27.33 -11.15 14.66
CA VAL A 183 -27.69 -12.11 15.72
C VAL A 183 -28.79 -11.58 16.62
N GLY A 184 -28.71 -10.28 16.99
CA GLY A 184 -29.74 -9.65 17.81
C GLY A 184 -31.09 -9.66 17.15
N THR A 185 -31.16 -9.44 15.83
CA THR A 185 -32.40 -9.53 15.07
C THR A 185 -32.92 -10.97 14.98
N ASP A 186 -32.03 -11.94 14.75
CA ASP A 186 -32.38 -13.35 14.70
C ASP A 186 -32.96 -13.84 16.04
N TYR A 187 -32.32 -13.47 17.13
CA TYR A 187 -32.83 -13.81 18.46
C TYR A 187 -34.15 -13.11 18.75
N ASN A 188 -34.31 -11.87 18.32
CA ASN A 188 -35.58 -11.16 18.42
C ASN A 188 -36.68 -11.85 17.59
N ILE A 189 -36.37 -12.31 16.38
CA ILE A 189 -37.32 -13.05 15.57
C ILE A 189 -37.78 -14.31 16.28
N LEU A 190 -36.85 -15.09 16.81
CA LEU A 190 -37.19 -16.32 17.55
C LEU A 190 -38.05 -16.02 18.78
N LEU A 191 -37.66 -15.02 19.60
CA LEU A 191 -38.38 -14.62 20.80
C LEU A 191 -39.77 -14.08 20.45
N TYR A 192 -39.87 -13.16 19.51
CA TYR A 192 -41.15 -12.52 19.15
C TYR A 192 -42.08 -13.45 18.41
N THR A 193 -41.56 -14.36 17.57
CA THR A 193 -42.39 -15.38 16.94
C THR A 193 -42.98 -16.32 17.97
N ARG A 194 -42.17 -16.74 18.93
CA ARG A 194 -42.67 -17.58 20.04
C ARG A 194 -43.62 -16.80 20.96
N PHE A 195 -43.32 -15.56 21.25
CA PHE A 195 -44.22 -14.70 22.02
C PHE A 195 -45.58 -14.52 21.34
N LYS A 196 -45.56 -14.30 20.02
CA LYS A 196 -46.79 -14.24 19.23
C LYS A 196 -47.62 -15.52 19.33
N GLU A 197 -46.98 -16.67 19.30
CA GLU A 197 -47.59 -17.98 19.49
C GLU A 197 -48.19 -18.11 20.89
N GLU A 198 -47.39 -17.79 21.93
CA GLU A 198 -47.85 -17.90 23.32
C GLU A 198 -48.95 -16.89 23.65
N LEU A 199 -49.01 -15.70 23.06
CA LEU A 199 -50.09 -14.74 23.15
C LEU A 199 -51.45 -15.28 22.62
N SER A 200 -51.42 -16.30 21.78
CA SER A 200 -52.63 -16.98 21.31
C SER A 200 -53.14 -18.03 22.30
N LYS A 201 -52.29 -18.50 23.21
CA LYS A 201 -52.56 -19.58 24.14
C LYS A 201 -52.78 -19.07 25.57
N GLN A 202 -52.25 -17.91 25.91
CA GLN A 202 -52.24 -17.32 27.25
C GLN A 202 -53.18 -16.11 27.31
N GLU A 203 -53.84 -15.93 28.40
CA GLU A 203 -54.77 -14.76 28.59
C GLU A 203 -54.00 -13.45 28.84
N ASN A 204 -52.79 -13.52 29.35
CA ASN A 204 -52.01 -12.36 29.79
C ASN A 204 -50.59 -12.35 29.13
N ALA A 205 -50.13 -11.16 28.71
CA ALA A 205 -48.84 -10.92 28.14
C ALA A 205 -47.66 -11.34 29.05
N PHE A 206 -47.83 -11.23 30.37
CA PHE A 206 -46.85 -11.66 31.36
C PHE A 206 -46.59 -13.17 31.31
N TRP A 207 -47.69 -13.96 31.29
CA TRP A 207 -47.54 -15.42 31.21
C TRP A 207 -47.04 -15.87 29.82
N ALA A 208 -47.51 -15.22 28.78
CA ALA A 208 -46.99 -15.46 27.42
C ALA A 208 -45.46 -15.18 27.34
N THR A 209 -45.00 -14.09 27.93
CA THR A 209 -43.58 -13.77 28.05
C THR A 209 -42.80 -14.84 28.84
N LYS A 210 -43.31 -15.25 30.00
CA LYS A 210 -42.71 -16.27 30.82
C LYS A 210 -42.54 -17.61 30.08
N GLU A 211 -43.57 -18.07 29.38
CA GLU A 211 -43.49 -19.33 28.60
C GLU A 211 -42.61 -19.17 27.38
N THR A 212 -42.57 -18.00 26.74
CA THR A 212 -41.61 -17.68 25.68
C THR A 212 -40.18 -17.85 26.15
N PHE A 213 -39.82 -17.27 27.31
CA PHE A 213 -38.45 -17.34 27.80
C PHE A 213 -38.10 -18.74 28.34
N LYS A 214 -39.06 -19.53 28.79
CA LYS A 214 -38.85 -20.92 29.19
C LYS A 214 -38.49 -21.83 28.03
N SER A 215 -38.95 -21.54 26.81
CA SER A 215 -38.63 -22.29 25.58
C SER A 215 -37.64 -21.56 24.72
N ALA A 216 -38.07 -20.54 23.93
CA ALA A 216 -37.23 -19.79 23.02
C ALA A 216 -36.09 -19.05 23.73
N GLY A 217 -36.32 -18.55 24.96
CA GLY A 217 -35.27 -17.92 25.77
C GLY A 217 -34.11 -18.84 26.09
N LYS A 218 -34.38 -20.12 26.39
CA LYS A 218 -33.31 -21.12 26.55
C LYS A 218 -32.53 -21.36 25.26
N THR A 219 -33.19 -21.41 24.14
CA THR A 219 -32.57 -21.58 22.83
C THR A 219 -31.66 -20.41 22.50
N VAL A 220 -32.14 -19.16 22.72
CA VAL A 220 -31.34 -17.94 22.55
C VAL A 220 -30.13 -17.93 23.47
N LEU A 221 -30.29 -18.39 24.73
CA LEU A 221 -29.18 -18.42 25.65
C LEU A 221 -28.11 -19.43 25.25
N TYR A 222 -28.49 -20.65 24.87
CA TYR A 222 -27.54 -21.68 24.41
C TYR A 222 -26.85 -21.27 23.11
N SER A 223 -27.61 -20.75 22.17
CA SER A 223 -27.11 -20.21 20.90
C SER A 223 -26.15 -19.03 21.15
N GLY A 224 -26.57 -18.04 21.98
CA GLY A 224 -25.73 -16.92 22.31
C GLY A 224 -24.44 -17.30 23.06
N ILE A 225 -24.47 -18.32 23.92
CA ILE A 225 -23.26 -18.85 24.57
C ILE A 225 -22.33 -19.49 23.53
N ALA A 226 -22.86 -20.19 22.54
CA ALA A 226 -22.04 -20.75 21.47
C ALA A 226 -21.33 -19.65 20.65
N VAL A 227 -22.06 -18.60 20.27
CA VAL A 227 -21.53 -17.41 19.59
C VAL A 227 -20.49 -16.69 20.47
N LEU A 228 -20.83 -16.49 21.75
CA LEU A 228 -19.93 -15.89 22.73
C LEU A 228 -18.59 -16.64 22.83
N ILE A 229 -18.62 -17.96 22.96
CA ILE A 229 -17.43 -18.79 23.04
C ILE A 229 -16.65 -18.72 21.72
N GLY A 230 -17.36 -18.72 20.60
CA GLY A 230 -16.75 -18.58 19.29
C GLY A 230 -15.90 -17.31 19.19
N PHE A 231 -16.48 -16.16 19.50
CA PHE A 231 -15.75 -14.88 19.45
C PHE A 231 -14.77 -14.69 20.62
N ALA A 232 -15.08 -15.21 21.82
CA ALA A 232 -14.17 -15.13 22.96
C ALA A 232 -12.87 -15.91 22.74
N SER A 233 -12.91 -17.01 21.95
CA SER A 233 -11.72 -17.78 21.61
C SER A 233 -10.67 -16.95 20.87
N LEU A 234 -11.09 -15.89 20.20
CA LEU A 234 -10.20 -14.96 19.48
C LEU A 234 -9.31 -14.14 20.40
N ALA A 235 -9.67 -13.99 21.67
CA ALA A 235 -8.80 -13.35 22.65
C ALA A 235 -7.47 -14.12 22.84
N LEU A 236 -7.44 -15.39 22.45
CA LEU A 236 -6.25 -16.25 22.51
C LEU A 236 -5.40 -16.19 21.23
N ALA A 237 -5.80 -15.38 20.23
CA ALA A 237 -5.01 -15.13 19.04
C ALA A 237 -3.75 -14.31 19.38
N ASN A 238 -2.64 -14.59 18.70
CA ASN A 238 -1.40 -13.82 18.86
C ASN A 238 -1.42 -12.58 17.98
N PHE A 239 -2.04 -12.67 16.80
CA PHE A 239 -2.12 -11.57 15.86
C PHE A 239 -3.17 -10.55 16.31
N LYS A 240 -2.72 -9.33 16.54
CA LYS A 240 -3.55 -8.25 17.12
C LYS A 240 -4.85 -7.99 16.36
N LEU A 241 -4.82 -8.07 15.03
CA LEU A 241 -6.01 -7.89 14.21
C LEU A 241 -7.06 -8.98 14.48
N TYR A 242 -6.63 -10.24 14.59
CA TYR A 242 -7.53 -11.35 14.92
C TYR A 242 -8.03 -11.23 16.36
N GLN A 243 -7.13 -10.93 17.28
CA GLN A 243 -7.46 -10.71 18.68
C GLN A 243 -8.48 -9.58 18.88
N SER A 244 -8.39 -8.49 18.09
CA SER A 244 -9.30 -7.34 18.18
C SER A 244 -10.77 -7.72 17.94
N THR A 245 -11.02 -8.77 17.14
CA THR A 245 -12.36 -9.25 16.83
C THR A 245 -13.02 -9.95 18.03
N SER A 246 -12.26 -10.31 19.06
CA SER A 246 -12.83 -10.81 20.33
C SER A 246 -13.74 -9.80 21.04
N ALA A 247 -13.66 -8.51 20.70
CA ALA A 247 -14.61 -7.49 21.14
C ALA A 247 -16.07 -7.82 20.80
N VAL A 248 -16.30 -8.61 19.73
CA VAL A 248 -17.64 -9.10 19.37
C VAL A 248 -18.22 -9.96 20.50
N ALA A 249 -17.38 -10.73 21.22
CA ALA A 249 -17.84 -11.49 22.38
C ALA A 249 -18.43 -10.59 23.48
N ILE A 250 -17.81 -9.43 23.73
CA ILE A 250 -18.33 -8.41 24.65
C ILE A 250 -19.70 -7.94 24.16
N GLY A 251 -19.79 -7.67 22.86
CA GLY A 251 -21.04 -7.30 22.21
C GLY A 251 -22.14 -8.34 22.40
N VAL A 252 -21.83 -9.60 22.15
CA VAL A 252 -22.78 -10.71 22.30
C VAL A 252 -23.19 -10.90 23.76
N LEU A 253 -22.26 -10.78 24.71
CA LEU A 253 -22.58 -10.83 26.13
C LEU A 253 -23.57 -9.74 26.54
N VAL A 254 -23.31 -8.50 26.14
CA VAL A 254 -24.22 -7.36 26.38
C VAL A 254 -25.56 -7.58 25.70
N LEU A 255 -25.55 -8.08 24.46
CA LEU A 255 -26.76 -8.41 23.72
C LEU A 255 -27.62 -9.43 24.48
N LEU A 256 -27.05 -10.51 24.97
CA LEU A 256 -27.76 -11.52 25.74
C LEU A 256 -28.37 -10.92 27.02
N LEU A 257 -27.64 -10.04 27.72
CA LEU A 257 -28.16 -9.33 28.88
C LEU A 257 -29.34 -8.43 28.48
N VAL A 258 -29.23 -7.66 27.43
CA VAL A 258 -30.29 -6.78 26.94
C VAL A 258 -31.52 -7.58 26.49
N LEU A 259 -31.31 -8.67 25.76
CA LEU A 259 -32.39 -9.55 25.29
C LEU A 259 -33.15 -10.21 26.43
N THR A 260 -32.46 -10.53 27.53
CA THR A 260 -33.10 -11.17 28.70
C THR A 260 -33.70 -10.17 29.70
N THR A 261 -33.41 -8.89 29.57
CA THR A 261 -33.93 -7.82 30.46
C THR A 261 -34.89 -6.90 29.75
N LEU A 262 -34.45 -6.29 28.64
CA LEU A 262 -35.22 -5.25 27.92
C LEU A 262 -36.33 -5.84 27.07
N ASN A 263 -36.11 -6.99 26.41
CA ASN A 263 -37.13 -7.63 25.61
C ASN A 263 -38.34 -8.10 26.44
N PRO A 264 -38.19 -8.82 27.57
CA PRO A 264 -39.32 -9.17 28.43
C PRO A 264 -40.12 -7.93 28.89
N PHE A 265 -39.43 -6.83 29.16
CA PHE A 265 -40.09 -5.57 29.50
C PHE A 265 -41.02 -5.09 28.37
N PHE A 266 -40.52 -4.99 27.16
CA PHE A 266 -41.35 -4.57 26.03
C PHE A 266 -42.44 -5.57 25.67
N MET A 267 -42.17 -6.86 25.77
CA MET A 267 -43.14 -7.92 25.52
C MET A 267 -44.35 -7.83 26.50
N VAL A 268 -44.07 -7.60 27.77
CA VAL A 268 -45.14 -7.41 28.77
C VAL A 268 -45.82 -6.08 28.59
N LEU A 269 -45.06 -4.98 28.36
CA LEU A 269 -45.62 -3.62 28.25
C LEU A 269 -46.55 -3.48 27.03
N LEU A 270 -46.08 -3.96 25.87
CA LEU A 270 -46.82 -3.80 24.61
C LEU A 270 -47.81 -4.92 24.35
N GLY A 271 -47.52 -6.13 24.85
CA GLY A 271 -48.40 -7.29 24.68
C GLY A 271 -48.83 -7.51 23.23
N LYS A 272 -50.15 -7.58 23.00
CA LYS A 272 -50.71 -7.72 21.64
C LYS A 272 -50.44 -6.50 20.73
N GLY A 273 -50.24 -5.31 21.32
CA GLY A 273 -49.92 -4.08 20.62
C GLY A 273 -48.59 -4.13 19.88
N MET A 274 -47.66 -4.96 20.34
CA MET A 274 -46.36 -5.18 19.67
C MET A 274 -46.54 -5.64 18.22
N PHE A 275 -47.61 -6.36 17.91
CA PHE A 275 -47.86 -6.89 16.55
C PHE A 275 -48.91 -6.08 15.75
N TYR A 276 -49.26 -4.87 16.20
CA TYR A 276 -50.16 -4.01 15.45
C TYR A 276 -49.71 -3.84 13.97
N PRO A 277 -50.57 -3.91 12.96
CA PRO A 277 -52.02 -4.04 12.98
C PRO A 277 -52.54 -5.50 12.91
N VAL A 278 -51.70 -6.52 13.14
CA VAL A 278 -52.07 -7.94 13.04
C VAL A 278 -53.05 -8.30 14.16
N LYS A 279 -54.26 -8.76 13.79
CA LYS A 279 -55.33 -9.16 14.73
C LYS A 279 -55.36 -10.66 15.03
N THR A 280 -54.76 -11.49 14.17
CA THR A 280 -54.76 -12.96 14.31
C THR A 280 -53.35 -13.47 14.72
N PHE A 281 -53.27 -14.05 15.90
CA PHE A 281 -52.07 -14.61 16.45
C PHE A 281 -52.00 -16.11 16.17
N LYS A 282 -51.62 -16.46 14.93
CA LYS A 282 -51.31 -17.86 14.58
C LYS A 282 -49.81 -18.04 14.70
N GLY A 283 -49.34 -19.20 15.19
CA GLY A 283 -47.97 -19.59 15.18
C GLY A 283 -47.41 -19.64 13.74
N HIS A 284 -46.09 -19.81 13.65
CA HIS A 284 -45.46 -19.92 12.35
C HIS A 284 -46.01 -21.15 11.62
N GLU A 285 -46.35 -21.02 10.34
CA GLU A 285 -46.78 -22.15 9.54
C GLU A 285 -45.60 -23.09 9.33
N ASP A 286 -45.86 -24.40 9.43
CA ASP A 286 -44.84 -25.44 9.14
C ASP A 286 -44.21 -25.24 7.77
N SER A 287 -42.85 -25.24 7.72
CA SER A 287 -42.14 -25.13 6.45
C SER A 287 -42.35 -26.40 5.61
N ARG A 288 -43.20 -26.31 4.59
CA ARG A 288 -43.37 -27.41 3.64
C ARG A 288 -42.10 -27.78 2.93
N LEU A 289 -41.28 -26.80 2.61
CA LEU A 289 -40.01 -26.99 1.90
C LEU A 289 -39.00 -27.81 2.74
N TRP A 290 -38.76 -27.41 3.97
CA TRP A 290 -37.83 -28.11 4.86
C TRP A 290 -38.38 -29.49 5.25
N GLY A 291 -39.67 -29.62 5.48
CA GLY A 291 -40.34 -30.90 5.74
C GLY A 291 -40.20 -31.87 4.56
N PHE A 292 -40.34 -31.36 3.33
CA PHE A 292 -40.15 -32.18 2.12
C PHE A 292 -38.69 -32.65 1.99
N PHE A 293 -37.75 -31.74 2.13
CA PHE A 293 -36.33 -32.11 2.03
C PHE A 293 -35.92 -33.09 3.14
N ALA A 294 -36.24 -32.79 4.38
CA ALA A 294 -35.87 -33.66 5.50
C ALA A 294 -36.45 -35.06 5.33
N LYS A 295 -37.75 -35.17 4.97
CA LYS A 295 -38.42 -36.48 4.71
C LYS A 295 -37.70 -37.30 3.62
N ASN A 296 -37.40 -36.64 2.49
CA ASN A 296 -36.73 -37.33 1.37
C ASN A 296 -35.28 -37.69 1.69
N SER A 297 -34.56 -36.81 2.41
CA SER A 297 -33.16 -37.04 2.80
C SER A 297 -33.04 -38.20 3.78
N VAL A 298 -33.92 -38.31 4.75
CA VAL A 298 -33.94 -39.46 5.68
C VAL A 298 -34.36 -40.76 4.96
N ALA A 299 -35.32 -40.65 4.02
CA ALA A 299 -35.76 -41.81 3.24
C ALA A 299 -34.64 -42.37 2.35
N ARG A 300 -33.89 -41.47 1.69
CA ARG A 300 -32.82 -41.81 0.72
C ARG A 300 -31.52 -41.11 1.06
N PRO A 301 -30.87 -41.43 2.18
CA PRO A 301 -29.74 -40.65 2.69
C PRO A 301 -28.54 -40.63 1.73
N PHE A 302 -28.22 -41.72 1.04
CA PHE A 302 -27.12 -41.73 0.07
C PHE A 302 -27.36 -40.78 -1.11
N VAL A 303 -28.60 -40.70 -1.63
CA VAL A 303 -28.96 -39.77 -2.70
C VAL A 303 -28.83 -38.31 -2.21
N ALA A 304 -29.30 -38.05 -0.99
CA ALA A 304 -29.17 -36.74 -0.38
C ALA A 304 -27.70 -36.32 -0.20
N LEU A 305 -26.85 -37.23 0.26
CA LEU A 305 -25.38 -36.99 0.36
C LEU A 305 -24.77 -36.72 -1.00
N ILE A 306 -25.11 -37.52 -2.02
CA ILE A 306 -24.59 -37.26 -3.39
C ILE A 306 -24.99 -35.89 -3.90
N ILE A 307 -26.24 -35.47 -3.70
CA ILE A 307 -26.72 -34.16 -4.13
C ILE A 307 -25.89 -33.04 -3.45
N VAL A 308 -25.72 -33.15 -2.14
CA VAL A 308 -24.95 -32.13 -1.39
C VAL A 308 -23.48 -32.10 -1.86
N PHE A 309 -22.87 -33.27 -2.07
CA PHE A 309 -21.50 -33.35 -2.55
C PHE A 309 -21.34 -32.85 -3.99
N VAL A 310 -22.28 -33.16 -4.88
CA VAL A 310 -22.26 -32.64 -6.26
C VAL A 310 -22.38 -31.12 -6.29
N ILE A 311 -23.13 -30.53 -5.36
CA ILE A 311 -23.26 -29.10 -5.27
C ILE A 311 -22.00 -28.46 -4.64
N SER A 312 -21.40 -29.07 -3.63
CA SER A 312 -20.34 -28.44 -2.82
C SER A 312 -18.92 -28.76 -3.32
N ILE A 313 -18.63 -29.99 -3.69
CA ILE A 313 -17.25 -30.42 -4.01
C ILE A 313 -16.64 -29.69 -5.21
N PRO A 314 -17.36 -29.42 -6.32
CA PRO A 314 -16.74 -28.71 -7.44
C PRO A 314 -16.18 -27.35 -7.07
N PHE A 315 -16.84 -26.64 -6.17
CA PHE A 315 -16.37 -25.33 -5.71
C PHE A 315 -15.23 -25.45 -4.71
N ILE A 316 -15.26 -26.48 -3.84
CA ILE A 316 -14.13 -26.77 -2.92
C ILE A 316 -12.87 -27.10 -3.71
N LEU A 317 -12.98 -27.90 -4.77
CA LEU A 317 -11.84 -28.27 -5.62
C LEU A 317 -11.33 -27.12 -6.49
N LYS A 318 -12.21 -26.18 -6.85
CA LYS A 318 -11.84 -24.98 -7.60
C LYS A 318 -11.21 -23.87 -6.75
N TYR A 319 -11.34 -23.95 -5.44
CA TYR A 319 -10.72 -22.97 -4.54
C TYR A 319 -9.21 -23.02 -4.67
N SER A 320 -8.63 -21.95 -5.13
CA SER A 320 -7.19 -21.86 -5.44
C SER A 320 -6.31 -21.88 -4.19
N ASN A 321 -6.88 -21.55 -3.03
CA ASN A 321 -6.16 -21.30 -1.78
C ASN A 321 -5.02 -20.27 -1.92
N THR A 322 -5.07 -19.46 -2.96
CA THR A 322 -4.16 -18.33 -3.14
C THR A 322 -4.81 -17.08 -2.59
N LEU A 323 -4.12 -16.42 -1.66
CA LEU A 323 -4.66 -15.24 -1.01
C LEU A 323 -4.03 -13.97 -1.58
N ASN A 324 -4.84 -12.94 -1.69
CA ASN A 324 -4.41 -11.62 -2.12
C ASN A 324 -3.95 -10.78 -0.92
N TYR A 325 -2.70 -10.37 -0.93
CA TYR A 325 -2.09 -9.48 0.07
C TYR A 325 -1.93 -8.04 -0.45
N ASN A 326 -2.52 -7.75 -1.60
CA ASN A 326 -2.45 -6.42 -2.22
C ASN A 326 -3.46 -5.47 -1.58
N ASP A 327 -2.99 -4.65 -0.65
CA ASP A 327 -3.80 -3.65 0.05
C ASP A 327 -4.34 -2.54 -0.88
N LEU A 328 -3.76 -2.39 -2.09
CA LEU A 328 -4.22 -1.40 -3.07
C LEU A 328 -5.65 -1.65 -3.55
N PHE A 329 -6.11 -2.90 -3.54
CA PHE A 329 -7.49 -3.23 -3.88
C PHE A 329 -8.50 -2.77 -2.83
N GLU A 330 -8.05 -2.49 -1.60
CA GLU A 330 -8.90 -2.02 -0.52
C GLU A 330 -9.12 -0.50 -0.55
N VAL A 331 -8.32 0.23 -1.34
CA VAL A 331 -8.40 1.68 -1.49
C VAL A 331 -9.13 2.03 -2.79
N ASP A 332 -10.11 2.92 -2.71
CA ASP A 332 -10.88 3.38 -3.87
C ASP A 332 -9.98 4.19 -4.82
N ASN A 333 -10.20 4.07 -6.12
CA ASN A 333 -9.46 4.81 -7.16
C ASN A 333 -9.60 6.33 -7.07
N LYS A 334 -10.54 6.85 -6.28
CA LYS A 334 -10.68 8.28 -6.02
C LYS A 334 -9.55 8.88 -5.16
N TYR A 335 -8.82 8.04 -4.42
CA TYR A 335 -7.77 8.51 -3.52
C TYR A 335 -6.48 8.78 -4.28
N GLU A 336 -5.88 9.91 -3.94
CA GLU A 336 -4.66 10.41 -4.57
C GLU A 336 -3.47 9.44 -4.43
N SER A 337 -3.35 8.81 -3.26
CA SER A 337 -2.29 7.84 -2.99
C SER A 337 -2.30 6.68 -3.98
N LYS A 338 -3.48 6.17 -4.31
CA LYS A 338 -3.64 5.10 -5.29
C LYS A 338 -3.40 5.58 -6.72
N MET A 339 -3.88 6.77 -7.07
CA MET A 339 -3.59 7.37 -8.39
C MET A 339 -2.10 7.56 -8.59
N GLY A 340 -1.37 7.98 -7.55
CA GLY A 340 0.08 8.15 -7.60
C GLY A 340 0.81 6.83 -7.84
N ILE A 341 0.42 5.73 -7.16
CA ILE A 341 1.00 4.40 -7.43
C ILE A 341 0.74 3.94 -8.85
N ASN A 342 -0.48 4.10 -9.36
CA ASN A 342 -0.79 3.71 -10.73
C ASN A 342 0.12 4.46 -11.72
N VAL A 343 0.36 5.76 -11.50
CA VAL A 343 1.30 6.53 -12.35
C VAL A 343 2.73 6.00 -12.22
N ILE A 344 3.17 5.60 -11.03
CA ILE A 344 4.50 4.99 -10.86
C ILE A 344 4.58 3.66 -11.62
N GLU A 345 3.57 2.80 -11.49
CA GLU A 345 3.53 1.49 -12.17
C GLU A 345 3.49 1.62 -13.70
N ASP A 346 2.87 2.68 -14.23
CA ASP A 346 2.81 2.93 -15.67
C ASP A 346 4.13 3.44 -16.27
N HIS A 347 4.98 4.11 -15.49
CA HIS A 347 6.16 4.83 -15.99
C HIS A 347 7.51 4.36 -15.43
N PHE A 348 7.49 3.56 -14.34
CA PHE A 348 8.68 2.98 -13.72
C PHE A 348 8.57 1.45 -13.70
N PRO A 349 9.68 0.72 -13.49
CA PRO A 349 9.63 -0.72 -13.28
C PRO A 349 8.65 -1.08 -12.16
N PRO A 350 7.94 -2.21 -12.24
CA PRO A 350 6.86 -2.55 -11.30
C PRO A 350 7.24 -2.45 -9.82
N GLY A 351 8.49 -2.80 -9.48
CA GLY A 351 9.01 -2.75 -8.12
C GLY A 351 9.22 -1.34 -7.56
N PHE A 352 9.21 -0.31 -8.39
CA PHE A 352 9.42 1.07 -7.95
C PHE A 352 8.25 1.64 -7.14
N SER A 353 7.05 1.08 -7.32
CA SER A 353 5.85 1.54 -6.58
C SER A 353 5.98 1.34 -5.06
N SER A 354 6.75 0.34 -4.63
CA SER A 354 7.06 0.09 -3.22
C SER A 354 8.35 -0.74 -3.10
N PRO A 355 9.52 -0.12 -3.15
CA PRO A 355 10.80 -0.81 -3.02
C PRO A 355 10.93 -1.56 -1.70
N SER A 356 11.65 -2.67 -1.70
CA SER A 356 12.07 -3.34 -0.48
C SER A 356 13.38 -2.76 0.02
N THR A 357 13.51 -2.60 1.33
CA THR A 357 14.71 -2.06 1.95
C THR A 357 15.36 -3.11 2.84
N LEU A 358 16.58 -3.52 2.49
CA LEU A 358 17.41 -4.31 3.37
C LEU A 358 18.18 -3.39 4.31
N VAL A 359 18.07 -3.62 5.59
CA VAL A 359 18.82 -2.93 6.63
C VAL A 359 19.81 -3.90 7.26
N ILE A 360 21.05 -3.48 7.37
CA ILE A 360 22.14 -4.24 7.98
C ILE A 360 22.71 -3.41 9.13
N GLN A 361 22.60 -3.91 10.35
CA GLN A 361 23.13 -3.27 11.57
C GLN A 361 24.29 -4.08 12.11
N SER A 362 25.42 -3.42 12.31
CA SER A 362 26.63 -4.02 12.85
C SER A 362 27.16 -3.23 14.05
N ASP A 363 27.83 -3.89 14.95
CA ASP A 363 28.56 -3.24 16.04
C ASP A 363 29.83 -2.52 15.55
N LYS A 364 30.37 -2.95 14.40
CA LYS A 364 31.52 -2.34 13.72
C LYS A 364 31.04 -1.37 12.63
N LYS A 365 31.92 -0.47 12.22
CA LYS A 365 31.66 0.41 11.09
C LYS A 365 31.58 -0.38 9.78
N LEU A 366 30.66 -0.02 8.94
CA LEU A 366 30.40 -0.65 7.65
C LEU A 366 31.08 0.06 6.46
N ASP A 367 31.71 1.20 6.70
CA ASP A 367 32.46 1.98 5.70
C ASP A 367 33.94 1.56 5.56
N GLU A 368 34.35 0.51 6.23
CA GLU A 368 35.68 -0.10 6.06
C GLU A 368 35.73 -0.98 4.81
N GLY A 369 36.90 -1.06 4.16
CA GLY A 369 37.08 -1.75 2.88
C GLY A 369 36.55 -3.19 2.83
N THR A 370 36.79 -3.98 3.90
CA THR A 370 36.28 -5.36 3.99
C THR A 370 34.78 -5.44 4.12
N SER A 371 34.16 -4.55 4.91
CA SER A 371 32.71 -4.46 5.05
C SER A 371 32.06 -4.02 3.75
N LEU A 372 32.61 -3.02 3.06
CA LEU A 372 32.14 -2.57 1.75
C LEU A 372 32.25 -3.69 0.71
N GLN A 373 33.30 -4.49 0.73
CA GLN A 373 33.45 -5.65 -0.16
C GLN A 373 32.35 -6.68 0.07
N ILE A 374 32.01 -6.98 1.34
CA ILE A 374 30.92 -7.92 1.68
C ILE A 374 29.57 -7.35 1.22
N LEU A 375 29.35 -6.05 1.41
CA LEU A 375 28.13 -5.38 0.96
C LEU A 375 28.00 -5.42 -0.58
N ASP A 376 29.12 -5.27 -1.31
CA ASP A 376 29.12 -5.38 -2.76
C ASP A 376 28.84 -6.81 -3.24
N GLU A 377 29.47 -7.82 -2.60
CA GLU A 377 29.20 -9.23 -2.88
C GLU A 377 27.74 -9.59 -2.60
N LEU A 378 27.20 -9.08 -1.49
CA LEU A 378 25.78 -9.26 -1.15
C LEU A 378 24.88 -8.64 -2.21
N THR A 379 25.20 -7.44 -2.65
CA THR A 379 24.48 -6.75 -3.74
C THR A 379 24.49 -7.58 -5.03
N ASP A 380 25.66 -8.13 -5.40
CA ASP A 380 25.79 -9.02 -6.57
C ASP A 380 24.93 -10.29 -6.46
N LYS A 381 24.88 -10.90 -5.28
CA LYS A 381 24.10 -12.11 -5.05
C LYS A 381 22.60 -11.83 -5.05
N ILE A 382 22.18 -10.71 -4.46
CA ILE A 382 20.77 -10.29 -4.48
C ILE A 382 20.30 -9.99 -5.90
N LEU A 383 21.12 -9.31 -6.71
CA LEU A 383 20.82 -9.05 -8.13
C LEU A 383 20.66 -10.33 -8.97
N LYS A 384 21.28 -11.44 -8.57
CA LYS A 384 21.15 -12.74 -9.24
C LYS A 384 19.90 -13.51 -8.83
N VAL A 385 19.18 -13.08 -7.80
CA VAL A 385 17.90 -13.69 -7.41
C VAL A 385 16.89 -13.37 -8.52
N LYS A 386 16.29 -14.43 -9.05
CA LYS A 386 15.26 -14.27 -10.09
C LYS A 386 14.08 -13.44 -9.55
N GLY A 387 13.75 -12.38 -10.22
CA GLY A 387 12.68 -11.46 -9.82
C GLY A 387 13.19 -10.18 -9.15
N VAL A 388 14.52 -9.98 -9.08
CA VAL A 388 15.13 -8.71 -8.69
C VAL A 388 15.56 -7.97 -9.95
N SER A 389 15.12 -6.73 -10.10
CA SER A 389 15.47 -5.85 -11.22
C SER A 389 16.71 -5.03 -10.93
N GLU A 390 16.76 -4.35 -9.80
CA GLU A 390 17.82 -3.41 -9.44
C GLU A 390 18.07 -3.46 -7.94
N VAL A 391 19.33 -3.19 -7.55
CA VAL A 391 19.70 -3.04 -6.13
C VAL A 391 20.61 -1.83 -6.00
N TYR A 392 20.18 -0.88 -5.20
CA TYR A 392 20.93 0.30 -4.85
C TYR A 392 21.57 0.11 -3.48
N ALA A 393 22.85 0.32 -3.40
CA ALA A 393 23.65 0.03 -2.21
C ALA A 393 24.76 1.08 -2.02
N PRO A 394 25.40 1.15 -0.85
CA PRO A 394 26.51 2.08 -0.62
C PRO A 394 27.64 1.96 -1.65
N THR A 395 27.89 0.74 -2.14
CA THR A 395 28.90 0.44 -3.16
C THR A 395 28.42 0.61 -4.59
N ARG A 396 27.08 0.73 -4.76
CA ARG A 396 26.41 0.89 -6.06
C ARG A 396 25.23 1.87 -5.93
N PRO A 397 25.54 3.14 -5.73
CA PRO A 397 24.50 4.14 -5.50
C PRO A 397 23.58 4.32 -6.71
N THR A 398 24.03 3.98 -7.91
CA THR A 398 23.28 4.01 -9.16
C THR A 398 22.62 2.68 -9.54
N GLY A 399 22.78 1.63 -8.73
CA GLY A 399 22.40 0.26 -9.07
C GLY A 399 23.41 -0.48 -9.95
N GLU A 400 24.31 0.23 -10.60
CA GLU A 400 25.35 -0.33 -11.43
C GLU A 400 26.72 -0.42 -10.71
N LYS A 401 27.56 -1.35 -11.17
CA LYS A 401 28.94 -1.47 -10.68
C LYS A 401 29.76 -0.25 -11.08
N ILE A 402 30.39 0.40 -10.12
CA ILE A 402 31.44 1.40 -10.39
C ILE A 402 32.71 0.62 -10.78
N LYS A 403 32.88 0.42 -12.08
CA LYS A 403 33.91 -0.49 -12.63
C LYS A 403 35.33 -0.18 -12.16
N GLU A 404 35.60 1.09 -11.91
CA GLU A 404 36.90 1.62 -11.45
C GLU A 404 37.25 1.16 -10.02
N LEU A 405 36.24 0.71 -9.25
CA LEU A 405 36.43 0.22 -7.87
C LEU A 405 36.60 -1.31 -7.77
N TYR A 406 36.90 -1.99 -8.88
CA TYR A 406 37.17 -3.43 -8.88
C TYR A 406 38.62 -3.71 -9.19
N LEU A 407 39.23 -4.60 -8.36
CA LEU A 407 40.65 -4.92 -8.47
C LEU A 407 41.10 -5.33 -9.86
N ASN A 408 40.28 -6.06 -10.60
CA ASN A 408 40.60 -6.43 -11.97
C ASN A 408 40.78 -5.21 -12.89
N LYS A 409 39.90 -4.20 -12.76
CA LYS A 409 40.00 -2.99 -13.56
C LYS A 409 41.21 -2.14 -13.17
N GLN A 410 41.42 -1.95 -11.86
CA GLN A 410 42.60 -1.24 -11.36
C GLN A 410 43.92 -1.96 -11.78
N ALA A 411 43.92 -3.29 -11.72
CA ALA A 411 45.03 -4.07 -12.24
C ALA A 411 45.19 -3.91 -13.74
N GLY A 412 44.12 -3.84 -14.51
CA GLY A 412 44.12 -3.60 -15.95
C GLY A 412 44.68 -2.23 -16.33
N GLU A 413 44.28 -1.18 -15.64
CA GLU A 413 44.79 0.18 -15.86
C GLU A 413 46.29 0.27 -15.51
N LEU A 414 46.69 -0.33 -14.35
CA LEU A 414 48.06 -0.39 -13.97
C LEU A 414 48.91 -1.21 -14.98
N ASN A 415 48.33 -2.32 -15.50
CA ASN A 415 48.94 -3.15 -16.53
C ASN A 415 49.17 -2.36 -17.81
N THR A 416 48.19 -1.53 -18.21
CA THR A 416 48.35 -0.66 -19.39
C THR A 416 49.45 0.38 -19.15
N GLY A 417 49.47 1.05 -18.00
CA GLY A 417 50.52 2.02 -17.66
C GLY A 417 51.92 1.40 -17.61
N LEU A 418 52.03 0.15 -17.14
CA LEU A 418 53.32 -0.59 -17.16
C LEU A 418 53.70 -0.96 -18.60
N GLY A 419 52.70 -1.23 -19.47
CA GLY A 419 52.93 -1.47 -20.89
C GLY A 419 53.47 -0.26 -21.59
N ASP A 420 52.93 0.90 -21.33
CA ASP A 420 53.45 2.16 -21.88
C ASP A 420 54.85 2.46 -21.38
N ALA A 421 55.11 2.16 -20.08
CA ALA A 421 56.43 2.30 -19.51
C ALA A 421 57.45 1.33 -20.13
N ASP A 422 57.09 0.04 -20.35
CA ASP A 422 57.95 -0.95 -21.03
C ASP A 422 58.19 -0.55 -22.47
N GLY A 423 57.19 -0.02 -23.19
CA GLY A 423 57.32 0.56 -24.52
C GLY A 423 58.36 1.69 -24.57
N GLY A 424 58.23 2.63 -23.63
CA GLY A 424 59.18 3.73 -23.48
C GLY A 424 60.60 3.26 -23.15
N ILE A 425 60.78 2.23 -22.31
CA ILE A 425 62.07 1.64 -22.00
C ILE A 425 62.66 0.92 -23.21
N LYS A 426 61.87 0.21 -24.01
CA LYS A 426 62.29 -0.41 -25.26
C LYS A 426 62.77 0.62 -26.27
N GLU A 427 62.02 1.72 -26.42
CA GLU A 427 62.45 2.83 -27.30
C GLU A 427 63.76 3.42 -26.87
N ILE A 428 63.94 3.61 -25.53
CA ILE A 428 65.27 4.08 -24.98
C ILE A 428 66.34 3.05 -25.22
N ASN A 429 66.04 1.76 -24.96
CA ASN A 429 67.01 0.67 -25.13
C ASN A 429 67.41 0.50 -26.59
N ASP A 430 66.46 0.59 -27.53
CA ASP A 430 66.71 0.54 -28.96
C ASP A 430 67.53 1.77 -29.42
N GLY A 431 67.21 2.95 -28.88
CA GLY A 431 67.91 4.18 -29.08
C GLY A 431 69.39 4.10 -28.59
N LEU A 432 69.58 3.50 -27.40
CA LEU A 432 70.94 3.29 -26.84
C LEU A 432 71.74 2.22 -27.58
N THR A 433 70.99 1.16 -28.04
CA THR A 433 71.62 0.10 -28.87
C THR A 433 72.01 0.62 -30.26
N ASP A 434 71.11 1.44 -30.83
CA ASP A 434 71.41 2.10 -32.14
C ASP A 434 72.57 3.10 -31.98
N ALA A 435 72.57 3.84 -30.86
CA ALA A 435 73.68 4.72 -30.55
C ALA A 435 75.04 3.96 -30.38
N LYS A 436 74.97 2.81 -29.66
CA LYS A 436 76.14 1.92 -29.47
C LYS A 436 76.66 1.36 -30.79
N ASN A 437 75.75 0.89 -31.67
CA ASN A 437 76.11 0.32 -32.98
C ASN A 437 76.58 1.38 -33.95
N LYS A 438 76.03 2.59 -33.87
CA LYS A 438 76.52 3.73 -34.66
C LYS A 438 77.90 4.29 -34.18
N MET A 439 78.19 4.09 -32.91
CA MET A 439 79.53 4.46 -32.35
C MET A 439 80.64 3.44 -32.70
N GLY A 440 80.26 2.17 -33.00
CA GLY A 440 81.18 1.14 -33.41
C GLY A 440 81.74 1.20 -34.84
N SER A 441 81.17 1.98 -35.68
CA SER A 441 81.55 2.24 -37.05
C SER A 441 82.42 3.51 -37.07
N ASN A 442 83.77 3.31 -37.05
CA ASN A 442 84.73 4.33 -37.15
C ASN A 442 84.66 4.86 -38.61
N ASP A 443 83.78 5.85 -38.84
CA ASP A 443 83.86 6.67 -40.04
C ASP A 443 83.23 8.04 -39.85
N SER A 444 83.71 9.01 -40.46
CA SER A 444 83.52 10.43 -40.62
C SER A 444 82.00 10.94 -40.59
N ASN A 445 81.10 10.11 -40.15
CA ASN A 445 79.61 10.43 -40.02
C ASN A 445 79.23 11.05 -38.69
N SER A 446 80.23 11.19 -37.73
CA SER A 446 79.92 11.80 -36.44
C SER A 446 79.43 13.24 -36.56
N LEU A 447 79.94 13.99 -37.58
CA LEU A 447 79.46 15.33 -37.89
C LEU A 447 78.00 15.35 -38.48
N ALA A 448 77.68 14.31 -39.27
CA ALA A 448 76.38 14.16 -39.86
C ALA A 448 75.34 13.80 -38.75
N ASN A 449 75.75 13.07 -37.69
CA ASN A 449 74.85 12.71 -36.58
C ASN A 449 74.56 13.90 -35.64
N VAL A 450 75.57 14.80 -35.45
CA VAL A 450 75.33 16.06 -34.73
C VAL A 450 74.39 16.96 -35.57
N GLN A 451 74.51 16.92 -36.88
CA GLN A 451 73.55 17.61 -37.73
C GLN A 451 72.16 17.04 -37.57
N LYS A 452 71.94 15.72 -37.42
CA LYS A 452 70.68 15.10 -37.15
C LYS A 452 70.15 15.49 -35.74
N LEU A 453 71.02 15.68 -34.75
CA LEU A 453 70.69 16.17 -33.45
C LEU A 453 70.20 17.61 -33.53
N ILE A 454 70.84 18.43 -34.31
CA ILE A 454 70.41 19.80 -34.64
C ILE A 454 69.02 19.76 -35.32
N ASP A 455 68.79 18.81 -36.23
CA ASP A 455 67.51 18.64 -36.91
C ASP A 455 66.40 18.15 -35.93
N GLY A 456 66.77 17.17 -35.04
CA GLY A 456 65.80 16.72 -34.02
C GLY A 456 65.43 17.82 -32.98
N THR A 457 66.39 18.68 -32.64
CA THR A 457 66.12 19.85 -31.79
C THR A 457 65.21 20.85 -32.52
N ASN A 458 65.41 20.99 -33.83
CA ASN A 458 64.50 21.79 -34.63
C ASN A 458 63.09 21.19 -34.69
N GLU A 459 62.98 19.85 -34.78
CA GLU A 459 61.65 19.16 -34.73
C GLU A 459 60.98 19.39 -33.34
N ALA A 460 61.76 19.21 -32.24
CA ALA A 460 61.26 19.48 -30.91
C ALA A 460 60.79 20.94 -30.76
N LYS A 461 61.56 21.90 -31.32
CA LYS A 461 61.16 23.32 -31.35
C LYS A 461 59.87 23.53 -32.15
N ASN A 462 59.65 22.80 -33.23
CA ASN A 462 58.43 22.87 -34.02
C ASN A 462 57.25 22.22 -33.27
N GLY A 463 57.52 21.11 -32.54
CA GLY A 463 56.51 20.47 -31.66
C GLY A 463 56.07 21.40 -30.53
N VAL A 464 56.96 22.10 -29.89
CA VAL A 464 56.66 23.09 -28.84
C VAL A 464 55.91 24.29 -29.45
N ALA A 465 56.21 24.69 -30.67
CA ALA A 465 55.44 25.73 -31.35
C ALA A 465 54.00 25.27 -31.65
N ALA A 466 53.85 23.98 -32.07
CA ALA A 466 52.52 23.39 -32.27
C ALA A 466 51.72 23.29 -30.95
N LEU A 467 52.39 22.93 -29.86
CA LEU A 467 51.78 22.93 -28.50
C LEU A 467 51.30 24.33 -28.13
N GLY A 468 52.09 25.36 -28.36
CA GLY A 468 51.68 26.73 -28.13
C GLY A 468 50.42 27.11 -28.90
N THR A 469 50.36 26.67 -30.16
CA THR A 469 49.18 26.91 -31.01
C THR A 469 47.93 26.18 -30.48
N ALA A 470 48.08 24.90 -30.10
CA ALA A 470 47.00 24.12 -29.52
C ALA A 470 46.47 24.72 -28.20
N LEU A 471 47.38 25.26 -27.38
CA LEU A 471 47.00 25.94 -26.14
C LEU A 471 46.25 27.25 -26.37
N HIS A 472 46.60 27.99 -27.47
CA HIS A 472 45.82 29.12 -27.89
C HIS A 472 44.42 28.72 -28.36
N GLN A 473 44.32 27.61 -29.11
CA GLN A 473 43.01 27.06 -29.53
C GLN A 473 42.17 26.63 -28.31
N LEU A 474 42.80 25.94 -27.34
CA LEU A 474 42.17 25.57 -26.09
C LEU A 474 41.68 26.81 -25.31
N SER A 475 42.56 27.83 -25.21
CA SER A 475 42.14 29.08 -24.57
C SER A 475 40.95 29.76 -25.24
N ASN A 476 40.90 29.69 -26.59
CA ASN A 476 39.75 30.20 -27.33
C ASN A 476 38.48 29.38 -27.04
N GLY A 477 38.58 28.04 -27.06
CA GLY A 477 37.47 27.15 -26.72
C GLY A 477 36.96 27.36 -25.29
N ILE A 478 37.86 27.57 -24.34
CA ILE A 478 37.49 27.91 -22.95
C ILE A 478 36.76 29.28 -22.88
N ASN A 479 37.26 30.25 -23.69
CA ASN A 479 36.65 31.56 -23.79
C ASN A 479 35.23 31.50 -24.41
N ASP A 480 35.05 30.61 -25.44
CA ASP A 480 33.73 30.35 -26.00
C ASP A 480 32.78 29.73 -24.95
N GLY A 481 33.35 28.81 -24.12
CA GLY A 481 32.60 28.28 -22.98
C GLY A 481 32.20 29.37 -21.98
N ALA A 482 33.09 30.33 -21.69
CA ALA A 482 32.78 31.45 -20.83
C ALA A 482 31.67 32.36 -21.43
N GLN A 483 31.66 32.53 -22.72
CA GLN A 483 30.57 33.21 -23.42
C GLN A 483 29.26 32.42 -23.34
N GLY A 484 29.32 31.07 -23.45
CA GLY A 484 28.17 30.21 -23.22
C GLY A 484 27.59 30.34 -21.81
N ALA A 485 28.48 30.37 -20.79
CA ALA A 485 28.06 30.60 -19.40
C ALA A 485 27.41 31.98 -19.21
N GLN A 486 27.92 32.99 -19.92
CA GLN A 486 27.30 34.32 -19.91
C GLN A 486 25.93 34.36 -20.60
N GLN A 487 25.75 33.56 -21.65
CA GLN A 487 24.42 33.42 -22.27
C GLN A 487 23.43 32.71 -21.33
N ILE A 488 23.90 31.71 -20.60
CA ILE A 488 23.09 31.04 -19.56
C ILE A 488 22.70 32.05 -18.47
N GLU A 489 23.67 32.83 -17.97
CA GLU A 489 23.43 33.90 -16.98
C GLU A 489 22.36 34.91 -17.46
N SER A 490 22.44 35.30 -18.72
CA SER A 490 21.47 36.24 -19.33
C SER A 490 20.13 35.57 -19.57
N GLY A 491 20.12 34.27 -19.97
CA GLY A 491 18.90 33.49 -20.12
C GLY A 491 18.14 33.33 -18.81
N LEU A 492 18.87 33.03 -17.73
CA LEU A 492 18.31 32.95 -16.39
C LEU A 492 17.75 34.30 -15.89
N ALA A 493 18.37 35.41 -16.26
CA ALA A 493 17.84 36.75 -15.97
C ALA A 493 16.46 36.94 -16.63
N SER A 494 16.32 36.52 -17.91
CA SER A 494 15.05 36.60 -18.62
C SER A 494 13.97 35.67 -18.02
N VAL A 495 14.37 34.49 -17.58
CA VAL A 495 13.47 33.57 -16.88
C VAL A 495 13.00 34.18 -15.56
N ASN A 496 13.89 34.82 -14.81
CA ASN A 496 13.58 35.50 -13.57
C ASN A 496 12.53 36.60 -13.77
N GLU A 497 12.67 37.38 -14.84
CA GLU A 497 11.69 38.42 -15.19
C GLU A 497 10.33 37.83 -15.50
N ASN A 498 10.28 36.71 -16.27
CA ASN A 498 9.05 36.03 -16.61
C ASN A 498 8.33 35.45 -15.39
N ILE A 499 9.09 34.93 -14.43
CA ILE A 499 8.53 34.41 -13.16
C ILE A 499 7.90 35.54 -12.37
N ASN A 500 8.54 36.68 -12.31
CA ASN A 500 7.96 37.85 -11.62
C ASN A 500 6.63 38.27 -12.28
N VAL A 501 6.56 38.26 -13.60
CA VAL A 501 5.29 38.49 -14.32
C VAL A 501 4.22 37.47 -13.97
N LEU A 502 4.61 36.18 -13.92
CA LEU A 502 3.70 35.08 -13.61
C LEU A 502 3.22 35.13 -12.15
N SER A 503 4.10 35.45 -11.20
CA SER A 503 3.73 35.61 -9.79
C SER A 503 2.72 36.78 -9.63
N ASN A 504 2.96 37.88 -10.31
CA ASN A 504 2.02 39.00 -10.28
C ASN A 504 0.65 38.63 -10.88
N ALA A 505 0.64 37.87 -12.00
CA ALA A 505 -0.61 37.39 -12.62
C ALA A 505 -1.35 36.40 -11.70
N THR A 506 -0.63 35.51 -11.04
CA THR A 506 -1.20 34.52 -10.10
C THR A 506 -1.80 35.20 -8.88
N SER A 507 -1.10 36.20 -8.33
CA SER A 507 -1.60 37.04 -7.23
C SER A 507 -2.90 37.77 -7.60
N GLN A 508 -2.96 38.32 -8.81
CA GLN A 508 -4.17 38.98 -9.31
C GLN A 508 -5.32 38.00 -9.49
N LEU A 509 -5.01 36.80 -10.00
CA LEU A 509 -6.00 35.74 -10.17
C LEU A 509 -6.54 35.26 -8.81
N HIS A 510 -5.67 35.06 -7.84
CA HIS A 510 -6.08 34.76 -6.46
C HIS A 510 -7.01 35.82 -5.88
N ALA A 511 -6.67 37.08 -6.05
CA ALA A 511 -7.52 38.17 -5.59
C ALA A 511 -8.90 38.18 -6.26
N GLY A 512 -8.95 37.93 -7.57
CA GLY A 512 -10.20 37.83 -8.32
C GLY A 512 -11.08 36.63 -7.86
N TYR A 513 -10.43 35.48 -7.63
CA TYR A 513 -11.12 34.30 -7.12
C TYR A 513 -11.62 34.46 -5.69
N ALA A 514 -10.86 35.16 -4.82
CA ALA A 514 -11.32 35.52 -3.48
C ALA A 514 -12.55 36.42 -3.50
N GLN A 515 -12.60 37.35 -4.47
CA GLN A 515 -13.75 38.21 -4.65
C GLN A 515 -14.98 37.40 -5.16
N LEU A 516 -14.76 36.46 -6.07
CA LEU A 516 -15.80 35.55 -6.57
C LEU A 516 -16.34 34.62 -5.49
N GLU A 517 -15.46 34.08 -4.65
CA GLU A 517 -15.80 33.27 -3.48
C GLU A 517 -16.74 34.03 -2.55
N LYS A 518 -16.38 35.28 -2.26
CA LYS A 518 -17.22 36.17 -1.44
C LYS A 518 -18.58 36.44 -2.06
N GLY A 519 -18.63 36.63 -3.40
CA GLY A 519 -19.88 36.81 -4.13
C GLY A 519 -20.78 35.57 -4.08
N LEU A 520 -20.19 34.41 -4.32
CA LEU A 520 -20.91 33.16 -4.31
C LEU A 520 -21.42 32.79 -2.91
N SER A 521 -20.65 33.10 -1.86
CA SER A 521 -21.06 32.80 -0.48
C SER A 521 -22.33 33.54 -0.06
N SER A 522 -22.63 34.65 -0.74
CA SER A 522 -23.88 35.39 -0.46
C SER A 522 -25.13 34.58 -0.80
N TYR A 523 -25.03 33.59 -1.70
CA TYR A 523 -26.16 32.73 -2.04
C TYR A 523 -26.67 31.89 -0.87
N ASP A 524 -25.81 31.55 0.11
CA ASP A 524 -26.25 30.85 1.32
C ASP A 524 -27.37 31.58 2.06
N GLN A 525 -27.32 32.92 2.03
CA GLN A 525 -28.35 33.72 2.64
C GLN A 525 -29.70 33.62 1.86
N TYR A 526 -29.61 33.53 0.51
CA TYR A 526 -30.80 33.34 -0.31
C TYR A 526 -31.45 31.98 -0.09
N PHE A 527 -30.64 30.91 0.00
CA PHE A 527 -31.17 29.59 0.32
C PHE A 527 -31.88 29.59 1.68
N GLY A 528 -31.26 30.24 2.68
CA GLY A 528 -31.88 30.42 4.00
C GLY A 528 -33.25 31.15 3.93
N SER A 529 -33.26 32.25 3.18
CA SER A 529 -34.48 33.06 3.02
C SER A 529 -35.61 32.31 2.30
N ILE A 530 -35.23 31.57 1.24
CA ILE A 530 -36.21 30.75 0.49
C ILE A 530 -36.71 29.60 1.39
N SER A 531 -35.83 28.95 2.16
CA SER A 531 -36.22 27.90 3.10
C SER A 531 -37.24 28.42 4.11
N GLN A 532 -37.01 29.59 4.70
CA GLN A 532 -37.94 30.23 5.61
C GLN A 532 -39.30 30.57 4.97
N ALA A 533 -39.24 31.02 3.70
CA ALA A 533 -40.49 31.31 2.95
C ALA A 533 -41.32 30.03 2.69
N ILE A 534 -40.66 28.96 2.33
CA ILE A 534 -41.31 27.65 2.14
C ILE A 534 -41.90 27.13 3.46
N ASP A 535 -41.16 27.23 4.57
CA ASP A 535 -41.63 26.85 5.89
C ASP A 535 -42.80 27.71 6.36
N GLY A 536 -42.75 29.03 6.03
CA GLY A 536 -43.85 29.92 6.28
C GLY A 536 -45.13 29.56 5.49
N ALA A 537 -44.91 29.28 4.21
CA ALA A 537 -46.01 28.83 3.34
C ALA A 537 -46.62 27.51 3.81
N LYS A 538 -45.77 26.57 4.21
CA LYS A 538 -46.19 25.27 4.75
C LYS A 538 -47.06 25.43 6.00
N LYS A 539 -46.57 26.23 6.99
CA LYS A 539 -47.36 26.55 8.19
C LYS A 539 -48.67 27.23 7.87
N GLY A 540 -48.69 28.08 6.83
CA GLY A 540 -49.94 28.71 6.35
C GLY A 540 -50.95 27.65 5.89
N TYR A 541 -50.49 26.71 5.08
CA TYR A 541 -51.38 25.63 4.62
C TYR A 541 -51.78 24.64 5.72
N GLU A 542 -50.88 24.39 6.70
CA GLU A 542 -51.21 23.61 7.89
C GLU A 542 -52.30 24.28 8.71
N GLN A 543 -52.24 25.61 8.87
CA GLN A 543 -53.29 26.40 9.52
C GLN A 543 -54.58 26.35 8.74
N ILE A 544 -54.56 26.47 7.42
CA ILE A 544 -55.74 26.37 6.57
C ILE A 544 -56.41 25.00 6.73
N GLU A 545 -55.63 23.93 6.68
CA GLU A 545 -56.11 22.57 6.89
C GLU A 545 -56.77 22.42 8.28
N MET A 546 -56.04 22.88 9.31
CA MET A 546 -56.54 22.83 10.70
C MET A 546 -57.80 23.63 10.90
N LEU A 547 -57.86 24.87 10.35
CA LEU A 547 -59.04 25.73 10.45
C LEU A 547 -60.23 25.11 9.73
N MET A 548 -60.00 24.56 8.53
CA MET A 548 -61.06 23.90 7.77
C MET A 548 -61.54 22.61 8.42
N THR A 549 -60.63 21.83 8.99
CA THR A 549 -60.92 20.61 9.72
C THR A 549 -61.71 20.92 11.01
N ASN A 550 -61.25 21.93 11.77
CA ASN A 550 -62.00 22.39 12.96
C ASN A 550 -63.38 22.98 12.59
N PHE A 551 -63.45 23.67 11.43
CA PHE A 551 -64.71 24.20 10.92
C PHE A 551 -65.73 23.05 10.62
N VAL A 552 -65.24 21.97 10.04
CA VAL A 552 -66.03 20.73 9.81
C VAL A 552 -66.43 20.08 11.16
N GLN A 553 -65.52 20.07 12.16
CA GLN A 553 -65.83 19.53 13.49
C GLN A 553 -66.89 20.34 14.21
N THR A 554 -66.90 21.68 14.06
CA THR A 554 -67.92 22.58 14.69
C THR A 554 -69.24 22.61 13.94
N LYS A 555 -69.24 22.24 12.67
CA LYS A 555 -70.43 22.17 11.83
C LYS A 555 -70.42 20.85 11.04
N PRO A 556 -70.80 19.76 11.64
CA PRO A 556 -70.76 18.43 11.00
C PRO A 556 -71.58 18.29 9.73
N GLU A 557 -72.59 19.13 9.57
CA GLU A 557 -73.43 19.20 8.36
C GLU A 557 -72.59 19.58 7.11
N LEU A 558 -71.47 20.20 7.29
CA LEU A 558 -70.59 20.65 6.19
C LEU A 558 -69.49 19.65 5.88
N ALA A 559 -69.49 18.51 6.53
CA ALA A 559 -68.43 17.51 6.37
C ALA A 559 -68.30 16.98 4.92
N ASN A 560 -69.36 17.00 4.17
CA ASN A 560 -69.41 16.56 2.77
C ASN A 560 -69.48 17.76 1.76
N ASP A 561 -69.29 19.00 2.23
CA ASP A 561 -69.22 20.15 1.32
C ASP A 561 -67.98 20.02 0.40
N SER A 562 -68.30 20.03 -0.88
CA SER A 562 -67.27 19.82 -1.89
C SER A 562 -66.14 20.87 -1.85
N ASN A 563 -66.49 22.14 -1.56
CA ASN A 563 -65.49 23.23 -1.53
C ASN A 563 -64.59 23.13 -0.29
N ILE A 564 -65.15 22.70 0.85
CA ILE A 564 -64.40 22.52 2.08
C ILE A 564 -63.47 21.34 1.94
N GLN A 565 -63.95 20.20 1.45
CA GLN A 565 -63.14 19.03 1.19
C GLN A 565 -62.07 19.32 0.12
N GLN A 566 -62.43 20.09 -0.89
CA GLN A 566 -61.44 20.51 -1.89
C GLN A 566 -60.40 21.43 -1.28
N THR A 567 -60.78 22.36 -0.38
CA THR A 567 -59.83 23.28 0.30
C THR A 567 -58.88 22.51 1.19
N ILE A 568 -59.34 21.54 1.95
CA ILE A 568 -58.52 20.64 2.75
C ILE A 568 -57.58 19.84 1.85
N GLY A 569 -58.13 19.33 0.74
CA GLY A 569 -57.35 18.58 -0.24
C GLY A 569 -56.22 19.43 -0.85
N ILE A 570 -56.56 20.64 -1.26
CA ILE A 570 -55.57 21.61 -1.80
C ILE A 570 -54.50 21.95 -0.74
N ALA A 571 -54.93 22.17 0.52
CA ALA A 571 -53.98 22.48 1.59
C ALA A 571 -53.02 21.31 1.85
N LYS A 572 -53.51 20.08 1.86
CA LYS A 572 -52.71 18.87 1.98
C LYS A 572 -51.74 18.67 0.81
N GLU A 573 -52.25 18.85 -0.39
CA GLU A 573 -51.43 18.69 -1.58
C GLU A 573 -50.35 19.80 -1.65
N ALA A 574 -50.70 21.03 -1.30
CA ALA A 574 -49.74 22.13 -1.22
C ALA A 574 -48.66 21.87 -0.16
N GLN A 575 -49.03 21.36 1.02
CA GLN A 575 -48.04 20.97 2.03
C GLN A 575 -47.11 19.88 1.51
N LYS A 576 -47.67 18.89 0.81
CA LYS A 576 -46.87 17.82 0.21
C LYS A 576 -45.87 18.35 -0.83
N GLN A 577 -46.34 19.23 -1.72
CA GLN A 577 -45.48 19.87 -2.73
C GLN A 577 -44.40 20.76 -2.09
N LEU A 578 -44.76 21.51 -1.05
CA LEU A 578 -43.80 22.30 -0.30
C LEU A 578 -42.76 21.46 0.46
N ASN A 579 -43.16 20.28 0.94
CA ASN A 579 -42.20 19.33 1.52
C ASN A 579 -41.18 18.81 0.48
N VAL A 580 -41.64 18.53 -0.74
CA VAL A 580 -40.77 18.13 -1.83
C VAL A 580 -39.82 19.29 -2.15
N LEU A 581 -40.38 20.49 -2.34
CA LEU A 581 -39.59 21.69 -2.66
C LEU A 581 -38.57 22.02 -1.55
N SER A 582 -38.96 21.88 -0.29
CA SER A 582 -38.04 22.05 0.85
C SER A 582 -36.88 21.06 0.80
N LYS A 583 -37.21 19.80 0.47
CA LYS A 583 -36.17 18.75 0.34
C LYS A 583 -35.20 19.03 -0.82
N GLU A 584 -35.75 19.43 -1.97
CA GLU A 584 -34.93 19.77 -3.14
C GLU A 584 -34.06 21.01 -2.87
N LEU A 585 -34.64 22.03 -2.23
CA LEU A 585 -33.88 23.22 -1.83
C LEU A 585 -32.74 22.88 -0.86
N ASN A 586 -33.00 22.04 0.13
CA ASN A 586 -32.00 21.60 1.07
C ASN A 586 -30.87 20.77 0.37
N GLN A 587 -31.27 19.98 -0.62
CA GLN A 587 -30.31 19.23 -1.42
C GLN A 587 -29.45 20.20 -2.26
N LEU A 588 -30.09 21.20 -2.88
CA LEU A 588 -29.37 22.22 -3.66
C LEU A 588 -28.46 23.09 -2.78
N ALA A 589 -28.93 23.49 -1.60
CA ALA A 589 -28.10 24.21 -0.63
C ALA A 589 -26.92 23.39 -0.16
N THR A 590 -27.11 22.07 0.01
CA THR A 590 -26.03 21.17 0.37
C THR A 590 -25.02 21.04 -0.74
N GLN A 591 -25.48 20.92 -1.99
CA GLN A 591 -24.60 20.88 -3.16
C GLN A 591 -23.84 22.20 -3.33
N HIS A 592 -24.52 23.33 -3.11
CA HIS A 592 -23.88 24.63 -3.14
C HIS A 592 -22.78 24.76 -2.08
N LYS A 593 -23.05 24.32 -0.84
CA LYS A 593 -22.04 24.31 0.22
C LYS A 593 -20.84 23.43 -0.13
N ALA A 594 -21.10 22.26 -0.71
CA ALA A 594 -20.03 21.38 -1.15
C ALA A 594 -19.19 22.04 -2.27
N ALA A 595 -19.87 22.64 -3.26
CA ALA A 595 -19.20 23.37 -4.33
C ALA A 595 -18.39 24.57 -3.78
N MET A 596 -18.95 25.30 -2.80
CA MET A 596 -18.24 26.38 -2.14
C MET A 596 -17.00 25.92 -1.37
N SER A 597 -17.09 24.76 -0.72
CA SER A 597 -15.90 24.19 -0.06
C SER A 597 -14.80 23.88 -1.07
N SER A 598 -15.16 23.23 -2.18
CA SER A 598 -14.18 22.93 -3.24
C SER A 598 -13.60 24.18 -3.87
N PHE A 599 -14.44 25.21 -4.04
CA PHE A 599 -14.01 26.50 -4.58
C PHE A 599 -13.03 27.22 -3.64
N LYS A 600 -13.30 27.15 -2.34
CA LYS A 600 -12.42 27.69 -1.31
C LYS A 600 -11.05 26.98 -1.29
N GLU A 601 -11.08 25.65 -1.41
CA GLU A 601 -9.84 24.84 -1.52
C GLU A 601 -9.04 25.20 -2.78
N ALA A 602 -9.73 25.39 -3.91
CA ALA A 602 -9.10 25.86 -5.15
C ALA A 602 -8.45 27.22 -4.99
N ASN A 603 -9.12 28.15 -4.31
CA ASN A 603 -8.58 29.48 -4.06
C ASN A 603 -7.36 29.45 -3.12
N GLN A 604 -7.41 28.60 -2.10
CA GLN A 604 -6.23 28.37 -1.25
C GLN A 604 -5.06 27.75 -2.02
N SER A 605 -5.35 26.91 -3.01
CA SER A 605 -4.33 26.33 -3.87
C SER A 605 -3.64 27.37 -4.75
N LEU A 606 -4.39 28.36 -5.26
CA LEU A 606 -3.81 29.48 -6.00
C LEU A 606 -2.82 30.30 -5.15
N LEU A 607 -3.13 30.52 -3.87
CA LEU A 607 -2.21 31.21 -2.97
C LEU A 607 -0.88 30.46 -2.80
N LYS A 608 -0.95 29.12 -2.79
CA LYS A 608 0.25 28.29 -2.68
C LYS A 608 1.11 28.33 -3.93
N VAL A 609 0.47 28.41 -5.10
CA VAL A 609 1.19 28.60 -6.37
C VAL A 609 2.00 29.90 -6.34
N ASP A 610 1.42 30.99 -5.85
CA ASP A 610 2.13 32.27 -5.75
C ASP A 610 3.38 32.20 -4.84
N ASN A 611 3.24 31.49 -3.71
CA ASN A 611 4.38 31.27 -2.82
C ASN A 611 5.47 30.40 -3.49
N GLY A 612 5.08 29.32 -4.19
CA GLY A 612 6.02 28.49 -4.95
C GLY A 612 6.78 29.26 -6.03
N LEU A 613 6.11 30.19 -6.71
CA LEU A 613 6.75 31.06 -7.70
C LEU A 613 7.81 31.98 -7.08
N LYS A 614 7.57 32.47 -5.87
CA LYS A 614 8.55 33.31 -5.14
C LYS A 614 9.82 32.53 -4.76
N GLU A 615 9.62 31.24 -4.37
CA GLU A 615 10.77 30.39 -4.04
C GLU A 615 11.58 30.00 -5.27
N MET A 616 10.90 29.72 -6.41
CA MET A 616 11.58 29.50 -7.68
C MET A 616 12.44 30.69 -8.09
N ASN A 617 11.96 31.90 -7.87
CA ASN A 617 12.76 33.12 -8.14
C ASN A 617 14.08 33.11 -7.38
N ASN A 618 14.03 32.67 -6.10
CA ASN A 618 15.25 32.55 -5.29
C ASN A 618 16.20 31.48 -5.83
N GLY A 619 15.63 30.35 -6.32
CA GLY A 619 16.43 29.28 -6.94
C GLY A 619 17.17 29.74 -8.21
N ILE A 620 16.45 30.47 -9.07
CA ILE A 620 17.06 31.03 -10.29
C ILE A 620 18.15 32.03 -9.99
N ASN A 621 17.96 32.85 -8.97
CA ASN A 621 19.02 33.79 -8.57
C ASN A 621 20.30 33.06 -8.13
N LYS A 622 20.17 31.88 -7.49
CA LYS A 622 21.33 31.03 -7.16
C LYS A 622 21.98 30.43 -8.40
N LEU A 623 21.17 29.95 -9.34
CA LEU A 623 21.68 29.42 -10.61
C LEU A 623 22.39 30.51 -11.44
N GLN A 624 21.82 31.70 -11.45
CA GLN A 624 22.43 32.84 -12.13
C GLN A 624 23.81 33.17 -11.54
N LYS A 625 23.91 33.14 -10.19
CA LYS A 625 25.19 33.29 -9.51
C LYS A 625 26.14 32.16 -9.88
N GLY A 626 25.70 30.91 -9.90
CA GLY A 626 26.50 29.75 -10.32
C GLY A 626 27.02 29.88 -11.76
N ALA A 627 26.20 30.38 -12.69
CA ALA A 627 26.60 30.65 -14.05
C ALA A 627 27.67 31.76 -14.14
N ALA A 628 27.55 32.80 -13.31
CA ALA A 628 28.56 33.86 -13.20
C ALA A 628 29.87 33.30 -12.62
N ASP A 629 29.78 32.44 -11.62
CA ASP A 629 30.98 31.81 -11.00
C ASP A 629 31.65 30.85 -12.02
N LEU A 630 30.88 30.09 -12.79
CA LEU A 630 31.38 29.25 -13.88
C LEU A 630 32.11 30.10 -14.95
N LYS A 631 31.49 31.20 -15.38
CA LYS A 631 32.13 32.15 -16.32
C LYS A 631 33.48 32.62 -15.81
N ASN A 632 33.53 32.99 -14.52
CA ASN A 632 34.78 33.47 -13.91
C ASN A 632 35.86 32.36 -13.89
N GLY A 633 35.50 31.16 -13.47
CA GLY A 633 36.40 30.03 -13.47
C GLY A 633 36.93 29.67 -14.90
N LEU A 634 36.05 29.74 -15.89
CA LEU A 634 36.47 29.57 -17.29
C LEU A 634 37.41 30.68 -17.77
N ASN A 635 37.17 31.94 -17.36
CA ASN A 635 38.07 33.04 -17.67
C ASN A 635 39.46 32.84 -17.04
N GLU A 636 39.51 32.35 -15.79
CA GLU A 636 40.77 31.98 -15.13
C GLU A 636 41.48 30.83 -15.86
N GLY A 637 40.70 29.80 -16.30
CA GLY A 637 41.20 28.69 -17.10
C GLY A 637 41.79 29.15 -18.46
N SER A 638 41.13 30.09 -19.12
CA SER A 638 41.64 30.72 -20.34
C SER A 638 42.94 31.50 -20.10
N ALA A 639 42.99 32.25 -18.99
CA ALA A 639 44.20 32.96 -18.59
C ALA A 639 45.34 31.96 -18.28
N GLY A 640 45.05 30.87 -17.59
CA GLY A 640 46.01 29.78 -17.31
C GLY A 640 46.55 29.15 -18.62
N SER A 641 45.67 28.86 -19.56
CA SER A 641 46.07 28.29 -20.88
C SER A 641 46.99 29.26 -21.65
N LYS A 642 46.68 30.54 -21.63
CA LYS A 642 47.56 31.59 -22.22
C LYS A 642 48.92 31.65 -21.51
N GLN A 643 48.94 31.51 -20.18
CA GLN A 643 50.18 31.52 -19.42
C GLN A 643 51.08 30.31 -19.82
N ILE A 644 50.48 29.11 -19.98
CA ILE A 644 51.21 27.94 -20.42
C ILE A 644 51.69 28.12 -21.90
N ALA A 645 50.89 28.72 -22.75
CA ALA A 645 51.29 29.04 -24.15
C ALA A 645 52.51 30.00 -24.15
N ASN A 646 52.49 31.02 -23.27
CA ASN A 646 53.66 31.91 -23.13
C ASN A 646 54.92 31.14 -22.61
N LYS A 647 54.71 30.22 -21.65
CA LYS A 647 55.79 29.35 -21.19
C LYS A 647 56.32 28.40 -22.27
N SER A 648 55.45 27.94 -23.18
CA SER A 648 55.86 27.19 -24.38
C SER A 648 56.73 28.02 -25.31
N ALA A 649 56.38 29.31 -25.47
CA ALA A 649 57.24 30.23 -26.26
C ALA A 649 58.62 30.48 -25.58
N GLU A 650 58.66 30.55 -24.25
CA GLU A 650 59.95 30.63 -23.50
C GLU A 650 60.78 29.35 -23.70
N LEU A 651 60.14 28.16 -23.71
CA LEU A 651 60.79 26.89 -23.98
C LEU A 651 61.30 26.80 -25.40
N GLN A 652 60.53 27.32 -26.38
CA GLN A 652 60.98 27.43 -27.78
C GLN A 652 62.25 28.30 -27.90
N SER A 653 62.29 29.39 -27.14
CA SER A 653 63.51 30.23 -27.05
C SER A 653 64.72 29.49 -26.41
N GLY A 654 64.41 28.69 -25.37
CA GLY A 654 65.39 27.78 -24.76
C GLY A 654 65.96 26.75 -25.73
N LEU A 655 65.08 26.11 -26.52
CA LEU A 655 65.49 25.15 -27.54
C LEU A 655 66.33 25.81 -28.65
N THR A 656 66.04 27.08 -28.95
CA THR A 656 66.90 27.85 -29.88
C THR A 656 68.32 28.03 -29.28
N LYS A 657 68.46 28.39 -28.02
CA LYS A 657 69.76 28.44 -27.34
C LYS A 657 70.50 27.11 -27.27
N ILE A 658 69.71 26.01 -27.14
CA ILE A 658 70.27 24.66 -27.20
C ILE A 658 70.87 24.39 -28.60
N ASN A 659 70.08 24.76 -29.63
CA ASN A 659 70.53 24.61 -31.04
C ASN A 659 71.81 25.39 -31.29
N ASP A 660 71.94 26.59 -30.76
CA ASP A 660 73.17 27.39 -30.84
C ASP A 660 74.35 26.71 -30.07
N GLY A 661 74.05 26.17 -28.89
CA GLY A 661 74.99 25.38 -28.10
C GLY A 661 75.46 24.07 -28.80
N GLN A 662 74.53 23.44 -29.53
CA GLN A 662 74.85 22.25 -30.37
C GLN A 662 75.83 22.60 -31.49
N GLY A 663 75.72 23.79 -32.06
CA GLY A 663 76.70 24.31 -33.01
C GLY A 663 78.10 24.47 -32.40
N GLN A 664 78.19 24.87 -31.14
CA GLN A 664 79.45 24.91 -30.36
C GLN A 664 79.93 23.47 -30.02
N LEU A 665 79.01 22.54 -29.77
CA LEU A 665 79.29 21.13 -29.54
C LEU A 665 79.89 20.44 -30.75
N LEU A 666 79.50 20.85 -31.98
CA LEU A 666 80.05 20.34 -33.22
C LEU A 666 81.60 20.62 -33.27
N THR A 667 82.02 21.71 -32.68
CA THR A 667 83.38 22.06 -32.56
C THR A 667 84.08 21.29 -31.45
N GLY A 668 83.42 20.96 -30.36
CA GLY A 668 83.90 20.16 -29.22
C GLY A 668 83.99 18.65 -29.49
N LEU A 669 83.22 18.16 -30.53
CA LEU A 669 83.20 16.72 -30.86
C LEU A 669 84.50 16.21 -31.44
N LYS A 670 85.40 17.08 -31.94
CA LYS A 670 86.76 16.71 -32.34
C LYS A 670 87.58 16.27 -31.16
N ASP A 671 87.33 16.83 -29.98
CA ASP A 671 87.93 16.42 -28.68
C ASP A 671 87.25 15.22 -28.05
N LEU A 672 86.00 14.92 -28.41
CA LEU A 672 85.16 13.88 -27.80
C LEU A 672 85.50 12.48 -28.39
N GLN A 673 86.06 12.36 -29.53
CA GLN A 673 86.44 11.07 -30.18
C GLN A 673 87.32 10.20 -29.33
N GLU A 674 88.17 10.81 -28.48
CA GLU A 674 89.06 10.11 -27.51
C GLU A 674 88.26 9.64 -26.28
N LYS A 675 87.10 10.27 -25.89
CA LYS A 675 86.29 9.88 -24.75
C LYS A 675 85.21 8.88 -25.14
N MET A 676 84.98 8.65 -26.43
CA MET A 676 83.88 7.77 -26.94
C MET A 676 84.13 6.27 -26.57
N GLY A 677 85.38 5.83 -26.42
CA GLY A 677 85.71 4.48 -25.96
C GLY A 677 85.23 4.19 -24.51
N GLN A 678 85.24 5.20 -23.62
CA GLN A 678 84.69 5.08 -22.27
C GLN A 678 83.14 5.12 -22.20
N LEU A 679 82.59 5.89 -23.06
CA LEU A 679 81.10 6.01 -23.14
C LEU A 679 80.40 4.75 -23.72
N GLN A 680 81.09 4.06 -24.67
CA GLN A 680 80.65 2.79 -25.24
C GLN A 680 80.48 1.68 -24.18
N SER A 681 81.47 1.65 -23.24
CA SER A 681 81.45 0.75 -22.09
C SER A 681 80.28 1.10 -21.14
N GLY A 682 80.01 2.38 -20.91
CA GLY A 682 78.90 2.87 -20.10
C GLY A 682 77.54 2.57 -20.75
N LEU A 683 77.35 2.77 -22.04
CA LEU A 683 76.13 2.45 -22.78
C LEU A 683 75.88 0.94 -22.75
N SER A 684 76.87 0.06 -22.84
CA SER A 684 76.67 -1.40 -22.73
C SER A 684 76.06 -1.79 -21.37
N LYS A 685 76.52 -1.12 -20.27
CA LYS A 685 75.96 -1.34 -18.95
C LYS A 685 74.53 -0.77 -18.78
N SER A 686 74.27 0.36 -19.45
CA SER A 686 72.94 0.97 -19.41
C SER A 686 71.95 0.14 -20.18
N THR A 687 72.24 -0.39 -21.37
CA THR A 687 71.36 -1.28 -22.14
C THR A 687 71.11 -2.60 -21.39
N GLU A 688 72.07 -3.16 -20.68
CA GLU A 688 71.89 -4.35 -19.82
C GLU A 688 70.94 -4.03 -18.65
N GLY A 689 71.14 -2.86 -18.03
CA GLY A 689 70.28 -2.40 -16.95
C GLY A 689 68.85 -2.18 -17.39
N LEU A 690 68.64 -1.50 -18.52
CA LEU A 690 67.32 -1.30 -19.09
C LEU A 690 66.66 -2.61 -19.51
N GLY A 691 67.39 -3.58 -20.00
CA GLY A 691 66.85 -4.92 -20.28
C GLY A 691 66.35 -5.64 -19.04
N LYS A 692 67.05 -5.50 -17.90
CA LYS A 692 66.61 -6.03 -16.60
C LYS A 692 65.35 -5.33 -16.12
N VAL A 693 65.20 -4.00 -16.30
CA VAL A 693 64.00 -3.25 -15.93
C VAL A 693 62.85 -3.63 -16.84
N SER A 694 63.05 -3.75 -18.16
CA SER A 694 62.03 -4.21 -19.12
C SER A 694 61.51 -5.62 -18.77
N ASN A 695 62.41 -6.55 -18.43
CA ASN A 695 62.01 -7.88 -18.01
C ASN A 695 61.20 -7.85 -16.71
N GLY A 696 61.59 -7.03 -15.73
CA GLY A 696 60.87 -6.83 -14.50
C GLY A 696 59.45 -6.21 -14.71
N LEU A 697 59.32 -5.26 -15.64
CA LEU A 697 58.04 -4.68 -16.05
C LEU A 697 57.18 -5.72 -16.77
N HIS A 698 57.78 -6.53 -17.61
CA HIS A 698 57.07 -7.60 -18.35
C HIS A 698 56.56 -8.67 -17.40
N ASP A 699 57.34 -9.07 -16.37
CA ASP A 699 56.91 -10.00 -15.33
C ASP A 699 55.77 -9.39 -14.51
N ALA A 700 55.87 -8.11 -14.15
CA ALA A 700 54.82 -7.38 -13.46
C ALA A 700 53.52 -7.25 -14.32
N GLN A 701 53.67 -6.95 -15.63
CA GLN A 701 52.54 -6.92 -16.57
C GLN A 701 51.88 -8.28 -16.68
N LYS A 702 52.63 -9.36 -16.79
CA LYS A 702 52.10 -10.71 -16.85
C LYS A 702 51.27 -11.03 -15.60
N TYR A 703 51.83 -10.71 -14.41
CA TYR A 703 51.15 -10.91 -13.14
C TYR A 703 49.86 -10.09 -13.06
N LEU A 704 49.87 -8.81 -13.44
CA LEU A 704 48.68 -7.94 -13.45
C LEU A 704 47.69 -8.34 -14.53
N GLY A 705 48.14 -8.85 -15.67
CA GLY A 705 47.32 -9.41 -16.71
C GLY A 705 46.56 -10.66 -16.22
N GLU A 706 47.28 -11.59 -15.60
CA GLU A 706 46.67 -12.78 -14.96
C GLU A 706 45.71 -12.39 -13.83
N LEU A 707 46.00 -11.35 -13.07
CA LEU A 707 45.15 -10.79 -12.04
C LEU A 707 43.88 -10.15 -12.66
N ASN A 708 44.02 -9.38 -13.73
CA ASN A 708 42.91 -8.76 -14.43
C ASN A 708 41.92 -9.80 -15.01
N GLU A 709 42.42 -10.94 -15.52
CA GLU A 709 41.60 -12.02 -16.10
C GLU A 709 41.05 -12.98 -15.02
N SER A 710 41.58 -12.95 -13.82
CA SER A 710 41.19 -13.84 -12.74
C SER A 710 39.80 -13.48 -12.20
N LYS A 711 38.90 -14.46 -12.09
CA LYS A 711 37.61 -14.30 -11.38
C LYS A 711 37.76 -13.93 -9.90
N SER A 712 38.95 -14.24 -9.31
CA SER A 712 39.26 -13.90 -7.91
C SER A 712 39.55 -12.42 -7.70
N SER A 713 39.80 -11.66 -8.75
CA SER A 713 40.03 -10.21 -8.73
C SER A 713 38.81 -9.38 -9.12
N GLU A 714 37.67 -10.02 -9.44
CA GLU A 714 36.37 -9.34 -9.52
C GLU A 714 35.84 -8.94 -8.12
N LYS A 715 36.74 -8.43 -7.27
CA LYS A 715 36.40 -8.00 -5.92
C LYS A 715 36.37 -6.49 -5.86
N PHE A 716 35.37 -5.98 -5.17
CA PHE A 716 35.31 -4.56 -4.84
C PHE A 716 36.47 -4.16 -3.95
N TYR A 717 37.18 -3.13 -4.36
CA TYR A 717 38.26 -2.53 -3.59
C TYR A 717 38.27 -1.03 -3.79
N ILE A 718 38.22 -0.29 -2.71
CA ILE A 718 38.24 1.15 -2.76
C ILE A 718 39.51 1.70 -2.13
N PRO A 719 40.34 2.46 -2.88
CA PRO A 719 41.44 3.18 -2.32
C PRO A 719 40.99 4.21 -1.28
N LYS A 720 41.82 4.47 -0.30
CA LYS A 720 41.50 5.37 0.82
C LYS A 720 41.16 6.79 0.34
N GLU A 721 41.86 7.28 -0.64
CA GLU A 721 41.67 8.61 -1.23
C GLU A 721 40.28 8.73 -1.90
N VAL A 722 39.82 7.67 -2.54
CA VAL A 722 38.48 7.62 -3.17
C VAL A 722 37.40 7.48 -2.10
N LEU A 723 37.64 6.67 -1.06
CA LEU A 723 36.74 6.49 0.07
C LEU A 723 36.49 7.82 0.80
N GLU A 724 37.50 8.62 1.00
CA GLU A 724 37.46 9.94 1.64
C GLU A 724 36.94 11.04 0.67
N GLY A 725 36.82 10.75 -0.61
CA GLY A 725 36.35 11.67 -1.64
C GLY A 725 34.90 12.10 -1.44
N GLU A 726 34.60 13.37 -1.74
CA GLU A 726 33.29 14.01 -1.49
C GLU A 726 32.12 13.26 -2.12
N ASP A 727 32.30 12.76 -3.35
CA ASP A 727 31.23 12.08 -4.07
C ASP A 727 30.88 10.72 -3.46
N PHE A 728 31.92 9.95 -3.05
CA PHE A 728 31.67 8.66 -2.40
C PHE A 728 31.13 8.83 -0.98
N GLN A 729 31.57 9.86 -0.26
CA GLN A 729 30.99 10.21 1.04
C GLN A 729 29.53 10.61 0.95
N LYS A 730 29.08 11.28 -0.11
CA LYS A 730 27.65 11.56 -0.37
C LYS A 730 26.86 10.25 -0.54
N ALA A 731 27.40 9.30 -1.30
CA ALA A 731 26.79 7.97 -1.46
C ALA A 731 26.68 7.25 -0.10
N LEU A 732 27.77 7.24 0.69
CA LEU A 732 27.75 6.65 2.02
C LEU A 732 26.73 7.33 2.95
N ASN A 733 26.58 8.65 2.89
CA ASN A 733 25.59 9.38 3.69
C ASN A 733 24.16 9.05 3.32
N THR A 734 23.89 8.72 2.05
CA THR A 734 22.57 8.32 1.57
C THR A 734 22.18 6.92 2.04
N TYR A 735 23.13 6.01 2.08
CA TYR A 735 22.88 4.58 2.33
C TYR A 735 23.34 4.10 3.70
N MET A 736 24.01 4.92 4.51
CA MET A 736 24.49 4.56 5.84
C MET A 736 24.11 5.60 6.89
N SER A 737 24.01 5.15 8.14
CA SER A 737 23.85 6.02 9.31
C SER A 737 25.09 6.91 9.51
N GLN A 738 24.93 8.00 10.28
CA GLN A 738 26.04 8.91 10.58
C GLN A 738 27.21 8.24 11.31
N ASP A 739 26.93 7.27 12.15
CA ASP A 739 27.94 6.46 12.87
C ASP A 739 28.51 5.31 12.04
N ARG A 740 28.03 5.16 10.78
CA ARG A 740 28.44 4.10 9.84
C ARG A 740 28.19 2.66 10.33
N LYS A 741 27.33 2.46 11.30
CA LYS A 741 27.01 1.14 11.83
C LYS A 741 25.77 0.51 11.21
N ILE A 742 24.97 1.27 10.50
CA ILE A 742 23.80 0.80 9.78
C ILE A 742 23.97 1.12 8.30
N ALA A 743 23.76 0.11 7.46
CA ALA A 743 23.67 0.28 6.02
C ALA A 743 22.26 -0.11 5.53
N LYS A 744 21.74 0.63 4.57
CA LYS A 744 20.51 0.28 3.86
C LYS A 744 20.84 -0.04 2.40
N MET A 745 20.10 -0.99 1.84
CA MET A 745 20.07 -1.28 0.40
C MET A 745 18.64 -1.23 -0.07
N THR A 746 18.40 -0.57 -1.18
CA THR A 746 17.07 -0.52 -1.80
C THR A 746 17.00 -1.56 -2.91
N ILE A 747 16.02 -2.45 -2.83
CA ILE A 747 15.84 -3.58 -3.75
C ILE A 747 14.57 -3.35 -4.54
N ILE A 748 14.71 -3.27 -5.85
CA ILE A 748 13.60 -3.13 -6.81
C ILE A 748 13.32 -4.51 -7.41
N LEU A 749 12.08 -4.96 -7.25
CA LEU A 749 11.62 -6.20 -7.87
C LEU A 749 11.22 -5.97 -9.32
N ASP A 750 11.27 -6.99 -10.16
CA ASP A 750 10.76 -6.96 -11.54
C ASP A 750 9.25 -7.29 -11.64
N VAL A 751 8.62 -7.47 -10.48
CA VAL A 751 7.19 -7.74 -10.33
C VAL A 751 6.55 -6.71 -9.40
N ASN A 752 5.23 -6.58 -9.47
CA ASN A 752 4.50 -5.70 -8.57
C ASN A 752 4.72 -6.13 -7.11
N PRO A 753 5.22 -5.25 -6.21
CA PRO A 753 5.54 -5.56 -4.81
C PRO A 753 4.35 -6.01 -3.98
N TYR A 754 3.14 -5.66 -4.42
CA TYR A 754 1.88 -6.05 -3.77
C TYR A 754 1.38 -7.42 -4.24
N SER A 755 2.00 -8.00 -5.27
CA SER A 755 1.57 -9.28 -5.85
C SER A 755 2.02 -10.48 -5.03
N LYS A 756 1.34 -11.62 -5.24
CA LYS A 756 1.72 -12.89 -4.61
C LYS A 756 3.06 -13.43 -5.13
N GLU A 757 3.44 -13.08 -6.34
CA GLU A 757 4.67 -13.47 -7.02
C GLU A 757 5.90 -12.84 -6.37
N ALA A 758 5.75 -11.67 -5.73
CA ALA A 758 6.82 -10.96 -5.07
C ALA A 758 7.29 -11.64 -3.75
N MET A 759 6.36 -12.29 -3.02
CA MET A 759 6.67 -12.88 -1.71
C MET A 759 7.77 -13.97 -1.75
N PRO A 760 7.76 -14.95 -2.67
CA PRO A 760 8.83 -15.94 -2.78
C PRO A 760 10.19 -15.32 -3.07
N ILE A 761 10.24 -14.20 -3.80
CA ILE A 761 11.47 -13.48 -4.12
C ILE A 761 12.12 -12.95 -2.84
N ILE A 762 11.33 -12.31 -1.98
CA ILE A 762 11.84 -11.82 -0.67
C ILE A 762 12.35 -12.97 0.21
N GLN A 763 11.67 -14.11 0.21
CA GLN A 763 12.13 -15.28 0.96
C GLN A 763 13.47 -15.81 0.43
N GLU A 764 13.68 -15.80 -0.88
CA GLU A 764 14.95 -16.22 -1.50
C GLU A 764 16.05 -15.18 -1.25
N ILE A 765 15.71 -13.89 -1.24
CA ILE A 765 16.64 -12.83 -0.85
C ILE A 765 17.08 -13.02 0.60
N ASN A 766 16.17 -13.31 1.54
CA ASN A 766 16.53 -13.58 2.93
C ASN A 766 17.53 -14.74 3.06
N LYS A 767 17.31 -15.85 2.37
CA LYS A 767 18.24 -16.98 2.35
C LYS A 767 19.61 -16.58 1.76
N THR A 768 19.59 -15.77 0.72
CA THR A 768 20.81 -15.27 0.07
C THR A 768 21.60 -14.39 1.03
N ILE A 769 20.93 -13.53 1.80
CA ILE A 769 21.56 -12.68 2.83
C ILE A 769 22.20 -13.55 3.90
N GLU A 770 21.42 -14.46 4.50
CA GLU A 770 21.93 -15.36 5.53
C GLU A 770 23.13 -16.20 5.05
N GLY A 771 23.05 -16.75 3.85
CA GLY A 771 24.13 -17.52 3.24
C GLY A 771 25.38 -16.69 2.92
N THR A 772 25.23 -15.39 2.62
CA THR A 772 26.35 -14.51 2.28
C THR A 772 27.03 -13.95 3.52
N VAL A 773 26.27 -13.55 4.51
CA VAL A 773 26.80 -12.96 5.75
C VAL A 773 27.47 -14.00 6.63
N LYS A 774 26.98 -15.25 6.59
CA LYS A 774 27.50 -16.38 7.37
C LYS A 774 28.95 -16.68 6.99
N GLY A 775 29.87 -16.63 7.96
CA GLY A 775 31.29 -16.87 7.75
C GLY A 775 32.12 -15.64 7.38
N THR A 776 31.50 -14.47 7.31
CA THR A 776 32.19 -13.19 7.10
C THR A 776 32.33 -12.40 8.41
N GLU A 777 32.98 -11.24 8.35
CA GLU A 777 33.03 -10.31 9.49
C GLU A 777 31.68 -9.77 9.92
N LEU A 778 30.67 -9.82 9.03
CA LEU A 778 29.28 -9.40 9.27
C LEU A 778 28.39 -10.54 9.79
N LYS A 779 28.94 -11.69 10.18
CA LYS A 779 28.20 -12.86 10.69
C LYS A 779 27.27 -12.55 11.87
N ASP A 780 27.67 -11.60 12.72
CA ASP A 780 26.93 -11.17 13.91
C ASP A 780 26.06 -9.92 13.62
N ALA A 781 26.05 -9.41 12.39
CA ALA A 781 25.23 -8.29 12.00
C ALA A 781 23.75 -8.69 11.96
N LYS A 782 22.89 -7.81 12.48
CA LYS A 782 21.44 -7.98 12.37
C LYS A 782 21.00 -7.52 10.98
N THR A 783 20.29 -8.39 10.29
CA THR A 783 19.75 -8.11 8.95
C THR A 783 18.24 -8.21 8.96
N ALA A 784 17.58 -7.29 8.31
CA ALA A 784 16.13 -7.33 8.14
C ALA A 784 15.72 -6.67 6.82
N ILE A 785 14.75 -7.27 6.13
CA ILE A 785 14.13 -6.67 4.95
C ILE A 785 12.81 -6.03 5.36
N GLY A 786 12.67 -4.73 5.05
CA GLY A 786 11.44 -3.98 5.17
C GLY A 786 10.78 -3.75 3.81
N GLY A 787 9.63 -3.09 3.85
CA GLY A 787 8.82 -2.80 2.67
C GLY A 787 7.58 -3.68 2.56
N THR A 788 6.71 -3.33 1.62
CA THR A 788 5.37 -3.95 1.49
C THR A 788 5.44 -5.46 1.26
N THR A 789 6.32 -5.93 0.39
CA THR A 789 6.45 -7.37 0.10
C THR A 789 6.93 -8.15 1.32
N ALA A 790 7.94 -7.63 2.04
CA ALA A 790 8.46 -8.27 3.25
C ALA A 790 7.38 -8.34 4.33
N ARG A 791 6.65 -7.25 4.55
CA ARG A 791 5.49 -7.21 5.44
C ARG A 791 4.44 -8.27 5.07
N ASN A 792 4.17 -8.45 3.77
CA ASN A 792 3.20 -9.44 3.31
C ASN A 792 3.70 -10.89 3.53
N VAL A 793 5.01 -11.13 3.46
CA VAL A 793 5.62 -12.43 3.83
C VAL A 793 5.40 -12.71 5.31
N ASP A 794 5.76 -11.76 6.19
CA ASP A 794 5.59 -11.89 7.63
C ASP A 794 4.11 -12.04 8.00
N LEU A 795 3.24 -11.25 7.35
CA LEU A 795 1.79 -11.32 7.55
C LEU A 795 1.23 -12.70 7.18
N LYS A 796 1.68 -13.28 6.06
CA LYS A 796 1.27 -14.62 5.63
C LYS A 796 1.68 -15.69 6.64
N GLU A 797 2.87 -15.59 7.20
CA GLU A 797 3.37 -16.56 8.17
C GLU A 797 2.59 -16.46 9.49
N VAL A 798 2.49 -15.25 10.06
CA VAL A 798 1.80 -14.99 11.32
C VAL A 798 0.32 -15.37 11.21
N THR A 799 -0.35 -14.94 10.13
CA THR A 799 -1.79 -15.19 9.97
C THR A 799 -2.10 -16.67 9.73
N GLY A 800 -1.26 -17.37 8.99
CA GLY A 800 -1.47 -18.81 8.70
C GLY A 800 -1.38 -19.67 9.97
N GLN A 801 -0.35 -19.44 10.79
CA GLN A 801 -0.17 -20.18 12.05
C GLN A 801 -1.27 -19.84 13.05
N ASP A 802 -1.62 -18.59 13.17
CA ASP A 802 -2.61 -18.13 14.14
C ASP A 802 -4.04 -18.49 13.74
N PHE A 803 -4.33 -18.54 12.44
CA PHE A 803 -5.61 -19.03 11.93
C PHE A 803 -5.87 -20.48 12.36
N LEU A 804 -4.93 -21.37 12.07
CA LEU A 804 -5.10 -22.80 12.40
C LEU A 804 -5.28 -23.00 13.91
N ARG A 805 -4.46 -22.33 14.72
CA ARG A 805 -4.55 -22.38 16.18
C ARG A 805 -5.91 -21.89 16.67
N THR A 806 -6.32 -20.71 16.23
CA THR A 806 -7.55 -20.07 16.69
C THR A 806 -8.78 -20.82 16.22
N ALA A 807 -8.79 -21.28 14.95
CA ALA A 807 -9.87 -22.12 14.42
C ALA A 807 -10.04 -23.42 15.20
N THR A 808 -8.93 -24.07 15.57
CA THR A 808 -8.96 -25.30 16.38
C THR A 808 -9.57 -25.05 17.76
N ILE A 809 -9.13 -23.98 18.44
CA ILE A 809 -9.66 -23.63 19.77
C ILE A 809 -11.17 -23.32 19.68
N MET A 810 -11.58 -22.55 18.68
CA MET A 810 -12.96 -22.19 18.45
C MET A 810 -13.83 -23.42 18.17
N LEU A 811 -13.41 -24.29 17.27
CA LEU A 811 -14.15 -25.52 16.95
C LEU A 811 -14.26 -26.42 18.17
N PHE A 812 -13.20 -26.53 18.97
CA PHE A 812 -13.23 -27.32 20.21
C PHE A 812 -14.21 -26.72 21.24
N GLY A 813 -14.19 -25.40 21.42
CA GLY A 813 -15.14 -24.71 22.30
C GLY A 813 -16.60 -24.90 21.89
N ILE A 814 -16.88 -24.73 20.58
CA ILE A 814 -18.21 -24.94 20.02
C ILE A 814 -18.62 -26.43 20.07
N ALA A 815 -17.67 -27.35 19.88
CA ALA A 815 -17.95 -28.78 20.01
C ALA A 815 -18.44 -29.16 21.41
N ILE A 816 -17.85 -28.55 22.46
CA ILE A 816 -18.27 -28.74 23.84
C ILE A 816 -19.72 -28.27 24.03
N VAL A 817 -20.04 -27.06 23.55
CA VAL A 817 -21.39 -26.52 23.66
C VAL A 817 -22.40 -27.39 22.92
N LEU A 818 -22.07 -27.77 21.68
CA LEU A 818 -22.90 -28.65 20.87
C LEU A 818 -23.09 -30.01 21.51
N MET A 819 -22.06 -30.60 22.15
CA MET A 819 -22.15 -31.85 22.83
C MET A 819 -23.12 -31.79 24.02
N VAL A 820 -23.10 -30.66 24.77
CA VAL A 820 -24.06 -30.44 25.89
C VAL A 820 -25.49 -30.34 25.34
N ILE A 821 -25.70 -29.61 24.24
CA ILE A 821 -27.02 -29.36 23.64
C ILE A 821 -27.57 -30.64 22.99
N THR A 822 -26.75 -31.27 22.15
CA THR A 822 -27.20 -32.46 21.35
C THR A 822 -27.18 -33.72 22.15
N ARG A 823 -26.44 -33.77 23.26
CA ARG A 823 -26.19 -34.99 24.07
C ARG A 823 -25.68 -36.16 23.23
N SER A 824 -24.96 -35.86 22.13
CA SER A 824 -24.51 -36.83 21.17
C SER A 824 -23.24 -36.35 20.48
N LEU A 825 -22.15 -37.13 20.64
CA LEU A 825 -20.88 -36.80 19.96
C LEU A 825 -21.04 -36.86 18.43
N LEU A 826 -21.79 -37.86 17.91
CA LEU A 826 -22.02 -38.00 16.48
C LEU A 826 -22.76 -36.79 15.87
N ASN A 827 -23.81 -36.32 16.53
CA ASN A 827 -24.54 -35.13 16.05
C ASN A 827 -23.66 -33.91 16.07
N THR A 828 -22.81 -33.75 17.09
CA THR A 828 -21.83 -32.68 17.16
C THR A 828 -20.86 -32.71 15.98
N ILE A 829 -20.32 -33.88 15.64
CA ILE A 829 -19.44 -34.10 14.49
C ILE A 829 -20.17 -33.76 13.18
N TYR A 830 -21.43 -34.21 13.05
CA TYR A 830 -22.23 -33.91 11.85
C TYR A 830 -22.45 -32.42 11.66
N ILE A 831 -22.75 -31.71 12.73
CA ILE A 831 -22.95 -30.25 12.69
C ILE A 831 -21.66 -29.55 12.32
N ILE A 832 -20.56 -29.85 12.99
CA ILE A 832 -19.26 -29.21 12.71
C ILE A 832 -18.81 -29.53 11.28
N GLY A 833 -18.91 -30.80 10.85
CA GLY A 833 -18.60 -31.18 9.47
C GLY A 833 -19.47 -30.47 8.44
N SER A 834 -20.74 -30.23 8.77
CA SER A 834 -21.68 -29.49 7.94
C SER A 834 -21.30 -28.01 7.81
N LEU A 835 -20.87 -27.39 8.92
CA LEU A 835 -20.38 -25.99 8.94
C LEU A 835 -19.08 -25.85 8.11
N LEU A 836 -18.14 -26.77 8.27
CA LEU A 836 -16.91 -26.79 7.50
C LEU A 836 -17.16 -27.00 6.00
N LEU A 837 -18.10 -27.90 5.65
CA LEU A 837 -18.48 -28.10 4.25
C LEU A 837 -19.04 -26.82 3.64
N ALA A 838 -19.94 -26.13 4.34
CA ALA A 838 -20.51 -24.87 3.90
C ALA A 838 -19.43 -23.78 3.76
N TYR A 839 -18.51 -23.72 4.72
CA TYR A 839 -17.40 -22.79 4.70
C TYR A 839 -16.49 -22.99 3.47
N PHE A 840 -15.99 -24.20 3.25
CA PHE A 840 -15.10 -24.43 2.12
C PHE A 840 -15.80 -24.28 0.77
N ALA A 841 -17.06 -24.70 0.66
CA ALA A 841 -17.85 -24.48 -0.54
C ALA A 841 -18.08 -22.99 -0.82
N SER A 842 -18.38 -22.20 0.23
CA SER A 842 -18.60 -20.76 0.09
C SER A 842 -17.33 -20.02 -0.29
N LEU A 843 -16.16 -20.42 0.19
CA LEU A 843 -14.88 -19.85 -0.25
C LEU A 843 -14.70 -20.01 -1.75
N GLY A 844 -14.91 -21.25 -2.28
CA GLY A 844 -14.74 -21.48 -3.71
C GLY A 844 -15.77 -20.74 -4.56
N ILE A 845 -17.03 -20.68 -4.13
CA ILE A 845 -18.07 -19.91 -4.83
C ILE A 845 -17.72 -18.43 -4.83
N SER A 846 -17.32 -17.89 -3.67
CA SER A 846 -17.03 -16.45 -3.54
C SER A 846 -15.74 -16.03 -4.23
N GLU A 847 -14.76 -16.94 -4.35
CA GLU A 847 -13.57 -16.70 -5.19
C GLU A 847 -13.98 -16.55 -6.66
N GLN A 848 -14.92 -17.37 -7.16
CA GLN A 848 -15.45 -17.23 -8.51
C GLN A 848 -16.28 -15.94 -8.67
N ILE A 849 -17.06 -15.56 -7.67
CA ILE A 849 -17.75 -14.26 -7.66
C ILE A 849 -16.74 -13.11 -7.69
N SER A 850 -15.70 -13.19 -6.88
CA SER A 850 -14.63 -12.17 -6.84
C SER A 850 -13.94 -12.02 -8.19
N ALA A 851 -13.60 -13.15 -8.84
CA ALA A 851 -12.92 -13.13 -10.13
C ALA A 851 -13.80 -12.54 -11.26
N HIS A 852 -15.09 -12.93 -11.34
CA HIS A 852 -15.95 -12.56 -12.46
C HIS A 852 -16.74 -11.27 -12.25
N VAL A 853 -17.04 -10.88 -11.01
CA VAL A 853 -17.86 -9.68 -10.70
C VAL A 853 -16.99 -8.53 -10.20
N LEU A 854 -16.03 -8.82 -9.33
CA LEU A 854 -15.15 -7.80 -8.75
C LEU A 854 -13.84 -7.62 -9.55
N HIS A 855 -13.58 -8.51 -10.50
CA HIS A 855 -12.33 -8.55 -11.29
C HIS A 855 -11.06 -8.67 -10.43
N VAL A 856 -11.18 -9.39 -9.30
CA VAL A 856 -10.07 -9.73 -8.40
C VAL A 856 -9.98 -11.25 -8.32
N GLU A 857 -8.90 -11.82 -8.84
CA GLU A 857 -8.75 -13.27 -9.04
C GLU A 857 -8.76 -14.11 -7.76
N SER A 858 -8.45 -13.52 -6.62
CA SER A 858 -8.34 -14.24 -5.36
C SER A 858 -8.96 -13.48 -4.19
N LEU A 859 -9.24 -14.17 -3.10
CA LEU A 859 -9.76 -13.57 -1.88
C LEU A 859 -8.65 -12.84 -1.13
N SER A 860 -8.98 -11.70 -0.49
CA SER A 860 -8.07 -11.00 0.41
C SER A 860 -7.65 -11.90 1.57
N TRP A 861 -6.42 -11.78 2.01
CA TRP A 861 -5.77 -12.68 2.98
C TRP A 861 -6.53 -12.87 4.30
N ASN A 862 -7.28 -11.89 4.73
CA ASN A 862 -8.05 -11.89 5.97
C ASN A 862 -9.48 -12.47 5.82
N VAL A 863 -9.99 -12.59 4.58
CA VAL A 863 -11.35 -13.07 4.29
C VAL A 863 -11.60 -14.48 4.79
N PRO A 864 -10.70 -15.48 4.55
CA PRO A 864 -10.91 -16.83 5.05
C PRO A 864 -11.06 -16.89 6.56
N PHE A 865 -10.22 -16.15 7.30
CA PHE A 865 -10.28 -16.12 8.76
C PHE A 865 -11.58 -15.52 9.27
N PHE A 866 -11.90 -14.30 8.85
CA PHE A 866 -13.12 -13.63 9.33
C PHE A 866 -14.39 -14.37 8.91
N SER A 867 -14.42 -14.86 7.68
CA SER A 867 -15.57 -15.64 7.22
C SER A 867 -15.71 -16.97 7.97
N PHE A 868 -14.59 -17.64 8.28
CA PHE A 868 -14.60 -18.85 9.10
C PHE A 868 -15.28 -18.61 10.44
N ILE A 869 -14.83 -17.57 11.15
CA ILE A 869 -15.37 -17.23 12.47
C ILE A 869 -16.86 -16.89 12.37
N MET A 870 -17.22 -16.06 11.40
CA MET A 870 -18.61 -15.66 11.20
C MET A 870 -19.50 -16.87 10.87
N ILE A 871 -19.06 -17.72 9.93
CA ILE A 871 -19.86 -18.89 9.51
C ILE A 871 -20.00 -19.89 10.65
N VAL A 872 -18.91 -20.17 11.39
CA VAL A 872 -18.96 -21.15 12.47
C VAL A 872 -19.74 -20.60 13.67
N ALA A 873 -19.55 -19.32 14.05
CA ALA A 873 -20.26 -18.72 15.16
C ALA A 873 -21.77 -18.52 14.87
N LEU A 874 -22.10 -18.01 13.67
CA LEU A 874 -23.48 -17.69 13.30
C LEU A 874 -24.22 -18.88 12.70
N GLY A 875 -23.51 -19.72 11.95
CA GLY A 875 -24.10 -20.91 11.31
C GLY A 875 -24.45 -22.02 12.29
N VAL A 876 -23.74 -22.09 13.43
CA VAL A 876 -24.04 -23.08 14.49
C VAL A 876 -25.43 -22.87 15.09
N ASP A 877 -25.91 -21.62 15.13
CA ASP A 877 -27.21 -21.26 15.67
C ASP A 877 -28.34 -21.99 14.97
N TYR A 878 -28.28 -22.11 13.64
CA TYR A 878 -29.29 -22.85 12.87
C TYR A 878 -29.35 -24.33 13.28
N SER A 879 -28.19 -24.90 13.52
CA SER A 879 -28.09 -26.28 14.02
C SER A 879 -28.62 -26.43 15.43
N ILE A 880 -28.37 -25.45 16.31
CA ILE A 880 -28.86 -25.40 17.68
C ILE A 880 -30.39 -25.32 17.67
N PHE A 881 -30.97 -24.45 16.84
CA PHE A 881 -32.42 -24.33 16.72
C PHE A 881 -33.09 -25.67 16.30
N VAL A 882 -32.51 -26.34 15.30
CA VAL A 882 -33.00 -27.66 14.88
C VAL A 882 -32.83 -28.72 15.98
N MET A 883 -31.69 -28.73 16.67
CA MET A 883 -31.42 -29.74 17.72
C MET A 883 -32.21 -29.50 18.99
N MET A 884 -32.45 -28.26 19.37
CA MET A 884 -33.33 -27.93 20.49
C MET A 884 -34.74 -28.41 20.21
N ARG A 885 -35.26 -28.18 19.01
CA ARG A 885 -36.59 -28.67 18.60
C ARG A 885 -36.60 -30.16 18.46
N TYR A 886 -35.53 -30.79 17.95
CA TYR A 886 -35.40 -32.22 17.89
C TYR A 886 -35.50 -32.86 19.28
N ASN A 887 -34.93 -32.26 20.32
CA ASN A 887 -35.01 -32.77 21.69
C ASN A 887 -36.40 -32.57 22.33
N GLU A 888 -37.21 -31.63 21.85
CA GLU A 888 -38.57 -31.39 22.35
C GLU A 888 -39.61 -32.34 21.75
N VAL A 889 -39.34 -32.89 20.55
CA VAL A 889 -40.28 -33.79 19.86
C VAL A 889 -40.16 -35.18 20.42
N GLU A 890 -41.28 -35.83 20.68
CA GLU A 890 -41.36 -37.26 21.09
C GLU A 890 -41.34 -38.17 19.85
N GLY A 891 -40.78 -39.38 20.00
CA GLY A 891 -40.73 -40.38 18.94
C GLY A 891 -39.30 -40.88 18.64
N ASP A 892 -39.15 -41.64 17.56
CA ASP A 892 -37.85 -42.13 17.09
C ASP A 892 -37.06 -41.00 16.41
N SER A 893 -35.74 -41.23 16.26
CA SER A 893 -34.80 -40.21 15.72
C SER A 893 -35.20 -39.69 14.35
N VAL A 894 -35.86 -40.53 13.51
CA VAL A 894 -36.29 -40.17 12.18
C VAL A 894 -37.48 -39.20 12.25
N THR A 895 -38.51 -39.56 13.03
CA THR A 895 -39.68 -38.72 13.25
C THR A 895 -39.30 -37.36 13.86
N LYS A 896 -38.39 -37.41 14.86
CA LYS A 896 -37.89 -36.21 15.57
C LYS A 896 -37.25 -35.23 14.60
N ILE A 897 -36.32 -35.69 13.75
CA ILE A 897 -35.59 -34.76 12.84
C ILE A 897 -36.47 -34.20 11.74
N ILE A 898 -37.41 -35.01 11.18
CA ILE A 898 -38.36 -34.55 10.16
C ILE A 898 -39.29 -33.48 10.75
N THR A 899 -39.84 -33.77 11.93
CA THR A 899 -40.75 -32.85 12.61
C THR A 899 -40.04 -31.58 13.05
N ALA A 900 -38.83 -31.70 13.63
CA ALA A 900 -38.04 -30.53 14.00
C ALA A 900 -37.68 -29.65 12.79
N SER A 901 -37.21 -30.26 11.70
CA SER A 901 -36.91 -29.55 10.47
C SER A 901 -38.12 -28.83 9.90
N ARG A 902 -39.29 -29.50 9.89
CA ARG A 902 -40.54 -28.90 9.39
C ARG A 902 -40.97 -27.69 10.21
N HIS A 903 -40.92 -27.77 11.55
CA HIS A 903 -41.33 -26.67 12.43
C HIS A 903 -40.37 -25.49 12.44
N ILE A 904 -39.03 -25.76 12.44
CA ILE A 904 -38.02 -24.69 12.55
C ILE A 904 -37.62 -24.12 11.19
N GLY A 905 -37.86 -24.84 10.09
CA GLY A 905 -37.39 -24.44 8.77
C GLY A 905 -37.82 -23.03 8.33
N GLY A 906 -39.04 -22.60 8.69
CA GLY A 906 -39.51 -21.25 8.39
C GLY A 906 -38.73 -20.16 9.16
N VAL A 907 -38.46 -20.45 10.44
CA VAL A 907 -37.67 -19.52 11.31
C VAL A 907 -36.24 -19.41 10.80
N VAL A 908 -35.58 -20.55 10.53
CA VAL A 908 -34.19 -20.57 10.02
C VAL A 908 -34.09 -19.88 8.66
N LEU A 909 -35.03 -20.10 7.75
CA LEU A 909 -35.02 -19.41 6.44
C LEU A 909 -35.14 -17.88 6.60
N SER A 910 -36.03 -17.43 7.47
CA SER A 910 -36.21 -16.00 7.74
C SER A 910 -34.96 -15.40 8.39
N ALA A 911 -34.42 -16.08 9.37
CA ALA A 911 -33.17 -15.71 10.05
C ALA A 911 -31.99 -15.64 9.07
N ALA A 912 -31.80 -16.69 8.25
CA ALA A 912 -30.77 -16.72 7.23
C ALA A 912 -30.89 -15.57 6.23
N LEU A 913 -32.11 -15.29 5.75
CA LEU A 913 -32.36 -14.20 4.80
C LEU A 913 -32.00 -12.84 5.39
N ILE A 914 -32.34 -12.60 6.64
CA ILE A 914 -32.01 -11.34 7.33
C ILE A 914 -30.49 -11.24 7.53
N LEU A 915 -29.87 -12.31 8.00
CA LEU A 915 -28.44 -12.32 8.25
C LEU A 915 -27.65 -12.15 6.92
N VAL A 916 -28.05 -12.82 5.86
CA VAL A 916 -27.48 -12.63 4.51
C VAL A 916 -27.64 -11.19 4.06
N GLY A 917 -28.79 -10.58 4.26
CA GLY A 917 -29.01 -9.18 3.91
C GLY A 917 -28.20 -8.20 4.77
N THR A 918 -28.02 -8.52 6.06
CA THR A 918 -27.16 -7.72 6.94
C THR A 918 -25.70 -7.76 6.47
N PHE A 919 -25.20 -8.93 6.03
CA PHE A 919 -23.89 -9.05 5.41
C PHE A 919 -23.85 -8.40 4.03
N ALA A 920 -24.91 -8.54 3.22
CA ALA A 920 -25.00 -7.88 1.92
C ALA A 920 -24.97 -6.34 2.03
N ALA A 921 -25.38 -5.78 3.16
CA ALA A 921 -25.25 -4.34 3.42
C ALA A 921 -23.78 -3.88 3.55
N LEU A 922 -22.82 -4.80 3.67
CA LEU A 922 -21.38 -4.48 3.56
C LEU A 922 -20.91 -4.23 2.13
N ILE A 923 -21.66 -4.71 1.10
CA ILE A 923 -21.24 -4.58 -0.29
C ILE A 923 -21.08 -3.10 -0.71
N PRO A 924 -21.96 -2.16 -0.35
CA PRO A 924 -21.81 -0.76 -0.69
C PRO A 924 -20.68 -0.03 0.07
N SER A 925 -19.95 -0.71 0.96
CA SER A 925 -18.81 -0.12 1.69
C SER A 925 -17.67 0.33 0.77
N GLY A 926 -17.49 -0.35 -0.37
CA GLY A 926 -16.37 -0.12 -1.26
C GLY A 926 -15.04 -0.73 -0.79
N VAL A 927 -15.02 -1.39 0.37
CA VAL A 927 -13.84 -2.08 0.92
C VAL A 927 -13.86 -3.53 0.48
N LEU A 928 -12.86 -3.95 -0.29
CA LEU A 928 -12.83 -5.27 -0.93
C LEU A 928 -12.99 -6.42 0.08
N THR A 929 -12.24 -6.39 1.18
CA THR A 929 -12.35 -7.39 2.26
C THR A 929 -13.79 -7.53 2.76
N LEU A 930 -14.48 -6.41 3.03
CA LEU A 930 -15.85 -6.46 3.54
C LEU A 930 -16.83 -7.02 2.51
N ILE A 931 -16.66 -6.68 1.24
CA ILE A 931 -17.47 -7.22 0.13
C ILE A 931 -17.28 -8.72 0.00
N GLN A 932 -16.02 -9.18 0.05
CA GLN A 932 -15.69 -10.60 -0.04
C GLN A 932 -16.17 -11.38 1.19
N VAL A 933 -16.01 -10.85 2.41
CA VAL A 933 -16.57 -11.45 3.64
C VAL A 933 -18.09 -11.56 3.53
N ALA A 934 -18.76 -10.49 3.08
CA ALA A 934 -20.21 -10.53 2.86
C ALA A 934 -20.62 -11.62 1.87
N SER A 935 -19.86 -11.77 0.78
CA SER A 935 -20.08 -12.83 -0.21
C SER A 935 -19.91 -14.23 0.40
N VAL A 936 -18.76 -14.48 1.05
CA VAL A 936 -18.46 -15.80 1.63
C VAL A 936 -19.47 -16.17 2.71
N VAL A 937 -19.75 -15.26 3.66
CA VAL A 937 -20.67 -15.52 4.74
C VAL A 937 -22.11 -15.64 4.22
N GLY A 938 -22.51 -14.73 3.31
CA GLY A 938 -23.85 -14.78 2.70
C GLY A 938 -24.11 -16.08 1.95
N VAL A 939 -23.17 -16.52 1.12
CA VAL A 939 -23.25 -17.79 0.40
C VAL A 939 -23.29 -18.97 1.38
N ALA A 940 -22.44 -18.98 2.41
CA ALA A 940 -22.41 -20.04 3.41
C ALA A 940 -23.74 -20.15 4.17
N LEU A 941 -24.29 -19.04 4.61
CA LEU A 941 -25.59 -19.00 5.30
C LEU A 941 -26.73 -19.50 4.41
N LEU A 942 -26.72 -19.15 3.13
CA LEU A 942 -27.66 -19.69 2.16
C LEU A 942 -27.48 -21.20 1.96
N LEU A 943 -26.25 -21.67 1.82
CA LEU A 943 -25.95 -23.11 1.73
C LEU A 943 -26.41 -23.85 2.99
N LEU A 944 -26.17 -23.29 4.16
CA LEU A 944 -26.61 -23.84 5.44
C LEU A 944 -28.13 -23.94 5.50
N ALA A 945 -28.85 -22.85 5.19
CA ALA A 945 -30.29 -22.78 5.34
C ALA A 945 -31.05 -23.54 4.26
N LEU A 946 -30.55 -23.63 3.02
CA LEU A 946 -31.27 -24.21 1.90
C LEU A 946 -30.86 -25.67 1.61
N ILE A 947 -29.62 -26.05 1.93
CA ILE A 947 -29.05 -27.33 1.52
C ILE A 947 -28.59 -28.13 2.73
N VAL A 948 -27.71 -27.57 3.54
CA VAL A 948 -26.99 -28.34 4.57
C VAL A 948 -27.94 -28.76 5.70
N MET A 949 -28.68 -27.79 6.27
CA MET A 949 -29.59 -28.10 7.38
C MET A 949 -30.81 -28.90 6.98
N PRO A 950 -31.50 -28.64 5.86
CA PRO A 950 -32.68 -29.43 5.49
C PRO A 950 -32.36 -30.77 4.80
N ILE A 951 -31.17 -30.92 4.21
CA ILE A 951 -30.79 -32.09 3.44
C ILE A 951 -29.72 -32.94 4.12
N LEU A 952 -28.52 -32.30 4.38
CA LEU A 952 -27.34 -33.04 4.84
C LEU A 952 -27.54 -33.57 6.26
N LEU A 953 -27.93 -32.70 7.20
CA LEU A 953 -28.06 -33.07 8.60
C LEU A 953 -29.13 -34.18 8.80
N PRO A 954 -30.36 -34.07 8.24
CA PRO A 954 -31.32 -35.15 8.29
C PRO A 954 -30.83 -36.46 7.61
N ALA A 955 -30.09 -36.36 6.50
CA ALA A 955 -29.52 -37.52 5.83
C ALA A 955 -28.53 -38.28 6.72
N LEU A 956 -27.61 -37.57 7.36
CA LEU A 956 -26.59 -38.13 8.26
C LEU A 956 -27.25 -38.79 9.50
N MET A 957 -28.24 -38.10 10.11
CA MET A 957 -28.97 -38.63 11.24
C MET A 957 -29.83 -39.85 10.87
N GLY A 958 -30.44 -39.79 9.68
CA GLY A 958 -31.23 -40.89 9.13
C GLY A 958 -30.37 -42.11 8.81
N LEU A 959 -29.16 -41.92 8.27
CA LEU A 959 -28.21 -43.00 8.02
C LEU A 959 -27.78 -43.68 9.30
N THR A 960 -27.45 -42.89 10.34
CA THR A 960 -27.04 -43.37 11.65
C THR A 960 -28.15 -44.21 12.29
N SER A 961 -29.41 -43.73 12.21
CA SER A 961 -30.57 -44.47 12.74
C SER A 961 -30.78 -45.78 12.02
N LYS A 962 -30.64 -45.81 10.69
CA LYS A 962 -30.72 -47.04 9.89
C LYS A 962 -29.59 -48.05 10.24
N LEU A 963 -28.37 -47.53 10.39
CA LEU A 963 -27.22 -48.38 10.79
C LEU A 963 -27.39 -48.97 12.19
N LYS A 964 -27.92 -48.17 13.13
CA LYS A 964 -28.22 -48.67 14.49
C LYS A 964 -29.30 -49.72 14.50
N SER A 965 -30.38 -49.51 13.77
CA SER A 965 -31.45 -50.49 13.62
C SER A 965 -30.99 -51.79 12.94
N TYR A 966 -30.09 -51.66 11.92
CA TYR A 966 -29.49 -52.80 11.26
C TYR A 966 -28.57 -53.62 12.21
N LYS A 967 -27.78 -52.89 13.04
CA LYS A 967 -26.90 -53.52 14.04
C LYS A 967 -27.69 -54.22 15.15
N GLU A 968 -28.80 -53.59 15.60
CA GLU A 968 -29.71 -54.22 16.59
C GLU A 968 -30.39 -55.45 16.02
N LYS A 969 -30.80 -55.45 14.74
CA LYS A 969 -31.34 -56.64 14.07
C LYS A 969 -30.33 -57.75 13.98
N ILE A 970 -29.07 -57.47 13.67
CA ILE A 970 -28.00 -58.47 13.61
C ILE A 970 -27.71 -59.07 15.00
N ILE A 971 -27.74 -58.23 16.03
CA ILE A 971 -27.50 -58.65 17.43
C ILE A 971 -28.67 -59.52 17.93
N ASN A 972 -29.90 -59.14 17.57
CA ASN A 972 -31.10 -59.90 17.97
C ASN A 972 -31.36 -61.15 17.12
N THR A 973 -30.60 -61.37 16.03
CA THR A 973 -30.67 -62.53 15.16
C THR A 973 -29.50 -63.47 15.43
N LYS A 974 -28.53 -63.14 16.26
CA LYS A 974 -27.53 -63.96 16.88
C LYS A 974 -27.93 -64.32 18.32
#